data_2225fbcb2117d4b882e384c35f16d173
#
_entry.id   2225fbcb2117d4b882e384c35f16d173
#
_cell.length_a   1.000
_cell.length_b   1.000
_cell.length_c   1.000
_cell.angle_alpha   90.00
_cell.angle_beta   90.00
_cell.angle_gamma   90.00
#
_symmetry.space_group_name_H-M   'P 1'
#
loop_
_entity.id
_entity.type
_entity.pdbx_description
1 polymer ?
#
loop_
_entity_poly.entity_id
_entity_poly.type
_entity_poly.pdbx_seq_one_letter_code
_entity_poly.pdbx_strand_id
1 'polypeptide(L)'
;MSFLKLIMEDYNVKEDFDPKAWANLDTKNSETQTSQTSVGNTQSERLIQVDQAFSEIAETVKVLVERNIDITIGYKNWLTLGFALADGLGESGRSFYHDLSQMNAEYDNAECDKQYTSCLRGKKNGTTIKSFFYMAKEAGIDIGQIAKEHRSFNNCVAKEVDTCANNATVPTGTLSEKVGKIEDSKDLDKDVPSDILAQLAQLPGMTFTEKINREDWPAFCQQILDSQDDPVGRDKMILGSLNIISGVLPKSLYSIYDRRRIYPSLYTIVYGGFASKKGDLEACRKLIEPVKRHMRQQYEKDVADYELALANWENAPKASRGKMPEKPTPRSPFIPANSSASAVYRALAANGGWGEIFDTEADTLTNMLSKKEYGDFSDLLRKAHHHEECSMARVGEQLFIEITEPRLSVLLTCTESQLPPLLAFDNFVNGLASRFLFYALLNGIVEFRNVFEGSDRPIEDIYKELGEQLFVLYQALQERVAHPIQFVLSKAQQAEFMKAFKKMLKEHYELFGDGIQGFIFRLALECYRITMVLTALRRLSERLETGECLFDENEQALCCDDRDFHIALTIIECLVKHTVRIYEVFSQKQENPFQKSDKKNAEQIKNLYMALPNEQVFKTAEAVEIAQRLQIPERTAKRYLKQLVKDYKVLDQPRQGVYQKSGKEVQA
;
A
#
# COMPACT_ATOMS: atom_id res chain seq x y z
N MET A 1 -11.42 -32.69 3.40
CA MET A 1 -10.90 -33.34 2.18
C MET A 1 -9.56 -32.72 1.87
N SER A 2 -8.49 -33.54 1.67
CA SER A 2 -7.15 -33.05 1.35
C SER A 2 -7.17 -32.32 0.00
N PHE A 3 -6.35 -31.27 -0.16
CA PHE A 3 -6.15 -30.51 -1.40
C PHE A 3 -5.92 -31.42 -2.63
N LEU A 4 -5.29 -32.56 -2.43
CA LEU A 4 -5.15 -33.62 -3.43
C LEU A 4 -6.47 -34.21 -3.92
N LYS A 5 -7.52 -34.24 -3.08
CA LYS A 5 -8.82 -34.79 -3.46
C LYS A 5 -9.63 -33.82 -4.33
N LEU A 6 -9.50 -32.51 -4.06
CA LEU A 6 -10.09 -31.45 -4.90
C LEU A 6 -9.43 -31.36 -6.28
N ILE A 7 -8.17 -31.78 -6.34
CA ILE A 7 -7.35 -31.79 -7.55
C ILE A 7 -7.77 -32.88 -8.52
N MET A 8 -8.40 -33.96 -8.08
CA MET A 8 -8.65 -35.16 -8.87
C MET A 8 -10.05 -35.24 -9.53
N GLU A 9 -10.97 -34.35 -9.19
CA GLU A 9 -12.36 -34.41 -9.70
C GLU A 9 -12.57 -33.81 -11.10
N ASP A 10 -11.59 -33.02 -11.63
CA ASP A 10 -11.75 -32.29 -12.91
C ASP A 10 -10.96 -32.86 -14.12
N TYR A 11 -10.40 -34.07 -14.05
CA TYR A 11 -9.62 -34.63 -15.16
C TYR A 11 -10.16 -35.92 -15.71
N ASN A 12 -10.58 -35.87 -16.98
CA ASN A 12 -10.83 -37.01 -17.85
C ASN A 12 -9.45 -37.57 -18.31
N VAL A 13 -8.83 -38.45 -17.52
CA VAL A 13 -7.56 -39.12 -17.88
C VAL A 13 -7.84 -40.51 -18.46
N LYS A 14 -7.23 -40.74 -19.61
CA LYS A 14 -7.30 -42.04 -20.33
C LYS A 14 -6.77 -43.21 -19.51
N GLU A 15 -7.39 -44.27 -19.63
CA GLU A 15 -7.42 -45.67 -19.25
C GLU A 15 -6.33 -46.37 -18.39
N ASP A 16 -5.33 -45.70 -17.80
CA ASP A 16 -4.31 -46.41 -16.98
C ASP A 16 -4.16 -45.92 -15.54
N PHE A 17 -5.19 -45.19 -15.01
CA PHE A 17 -5.17 -44.70 -13.65
C PHE A 17 -6.34 -45.28 -12.84
N ASP A 18 -6.04 -46.16 -11.85
CA ASP A 18 -7.04 -46.71 -10.91
C ASP A 18 -7.13 -45.86 -9.62
N PRO A 19 -8.18 -45.01 -9.48
CA PRO A 19 -8.36 -44.17 -8.30
C PRO A 19 -8.63 -44.96 -7.01
N LYS A 20 -9.06 -46.26 -7.13
CA LYS A 20 -9.40 -47.10 -5.98
C LYS A 20 -8.16 -47.70 -5.30
N ALA A 21 -7.06 -47.85 -6.02
CA ALA A 21 -5.79 -48.27 -5.40
C ALA A 21 -5.20 -47.21 -4.47
N TRP A 22 -5.51 -45.93 -4.72
CA TRP A 22 -5.07 -44.81 -3.90
C TRP A 22 -5.97 -44.54 -2.67
N ALA A 23 -7.27 -44.81 -2.78
CA ALA A 23 -8.21 -44.63 -1.68
C ALA A 23 -8.05 -45.67 -0.56
N ASN A 24 -7.42 -46.81 -0.81
CA ASN A 24 -7.22 -47.89 0.15
C ASN A 24 -5.99 -47.73 1.04
N LEU A 25 -5.16 -46.69 0.85
CA LEU A 25 -3.99 -46.41 1.71
C LEU A 25 -4.34 -45.62 2.98
N ASP A 26 -5.52 -45.00 3.03
CA ASP A 26 -5.96 -44.14 4.18
C ASP A 26 -6.97 -44.81 5.14
N THR A 27 -7.33 -46.10 4.97
CA THR A 27 -8.38 -46.72 5.78
C THR A 27 -7.87 -47.74 6.82
N LYS A 28 -6.65 -47.57 7.33
CA LYS A 28 -6.27 -48.29 8.58
C LYS A 28 -5.77 -47.26 9.60
N ASN A 29 -6.66 -46.54 10.23
CA ASN A 29 -6.61 -45.97 11.59
C ASN A 29 -7.63 -44.84 11.73
N SER A 30 -8.84 -45.14 12.09
CA SER A 30 -9.66 -44.33 13.02
C SER A 30 -11.09 -44.90 13.05
N GLU A 31 -11.34 -45.86 13.92
CA GLU A 31 -12.66 -45.94 14.58
C GLU A 31 -12.51 -45.16 15.87
N THR A 32 -13.31 -44.12 16.06
CA THR A 32 -14.25 -43.91 17.15
C THR A 32 -14.67 -42.43 17.25
N GLN A 33 -16.00 -42.32 17.26
CA GLN A 33 -16.86 -41.28 17.87
C GLN A 33 -17.21 -40.01 17.11
N THR A 34 -18.49 -40.08 16.73
CA THR A 34 -19.49 -39.04 16.45
C THR A 34 -19.61 -37.96 17.51
N SER A 35 -19.70 -36.66 17.08
CA SER A 35 -20.89 -35.83 17.36
C SER A 35 -20.67 -34.37 16.91
N GLN A 36 -21.58 -33.93 16.05
CA GLN A 36 -22.24 -32.60 15.94
C GLN A 36 -21.48 -31.28 15.94
N THR A 37 -21.70 -30.58 14.82
CA THR A 37 -21.95 -29.13 14.63
C THR A 37 -20.84 -28.13 14.91
N SER A 38 -20.35 -27.49 13.87
CA SER A 38 -20.45 -26.02 13.70
C SER A 38 -19.94 -25.59 12.34
N VAL A 39 -20.76 -24.82 11.64
CA VAL A 39 -20.44 -24.05 10.42
C VAL A 39 -19.64 -22.81 10.84
N GLY A 40 -18.46 -22.63 10.32
CA GLY A 40 -17.71 -21.38 10.45
C GLY A 40 -16.21 -21.59 10.53
N ASN A 41 -15.53 -21.68 9.38
CA ASN A 41 -14.12 -21.34 9.26
C ASN A 41 -13.60 -21.52 7.82
N THR A 42 -14.18 -20.85 6.84
CA THR A 42 -13.77 -21.05 5.42
C THR A 42 -12.66 -20.09 4.94
N GLN A 43 -12.34 -19.03 5.65
CA GLN A 43 -11.30 -18.08 5.23
C GLN A 43 -9.93 -18.35 5.87
N SER A 44 -9.87 -18.73 7.12
CA SER A 44 -8.60 -19.10 7.78
C SER A 44 -8.02 -20.39 7.20
N GLU A 45 -8.89 -21.35 6.83
CA GLU A 45 -8.44 -22.60 6.16
C GLU A 45 -7.87 -22.34 4.76
N ARG A 46 -8.35 -21.35 4.02
CA ARG A 46 -7.80 -21.00 2.70
C ARG A 46 -6.43 -20.31 2.79
N LEU A 47 -6.19 -19.44 3.77
CA LEU A 47 -4.90 -18.79 3.98
C LEU A 47 -3.84 -19.83 4.43
N ILE A 48 -4.17 -20.71 5.35
CA ILE A 48 -3.28 -21.81 5.79
C ILE A 48 -2.96 -22.76 4.63
N GLN A 49 -3.89 -22.98 3.68
CA GLN A 49 -3.68 -23.80 2.50
C GLN A 49 -2.76 -23.14 1.45
N VAL A 50 -2.77 -21.83 1.31
CA VAL A 50 -1.89 -21.10 0.38
C VAL A 50 -0.45 -21.08 0.90
N ASP A 51 -0.24 -20.86 2.19
CA ASP A 51 1.08 -20.90 2.81
C ASP A 51 1.69 -22.32 2.79
N GLN A 52 0.87 -23.35 2.98
CA GLN A 52 1.32 -24.74 2.83
C GLN A 52 1.73 -25.10 1.39
N ALA A 53 0.96 -24.64 0.41
CA ALA A 53 1.27 -24.90 -1.00
C ALA A 53 2.56 -24.19 -1.44
N PHE A 54 2.80 -22.95 -0.99
CA PHE A 54 4.03 -22.22 -1.24
C PHE A 54 5.24 -22.94 -0.63
N SER A 55 5.12 -23.43 0.59
CA SER A 55 6.17 -24.16 1.30
C SER A 55 6.49 -25.51 0.64
N GLU A 56 5.51 -26.25 0.15
CA GLU A 56 5.70 -27.51 -0.57
C GLU A 56 6.41 -27.30 -1.93
N ILE A 57 6.12 -26.20 -2.63
CA ILE A 57 6.78 -25.82 -3.87
C ILE A 57 8.25 -25.45 -3.59
N ALA A 58 8.50 -24.59 -2.59
CA ALA A 58 9.84 -24.16 -2.22
C ALA A 58 10.76 -25.33 -1.85
N GLU A 59 10.27 -26.27 -1.05
CA GLU A 59 11.05 -27.44 -0.66
C GLU A 59 11.29 -28.41 -1.85
N THR A 60 10.29 -28.56 -2.74
CA THR A 60 10.47 -29.35 -3.97
C THR A 60 11.52 -28.73 -4.90
N VAL A 61 11.52 -27.40 -5.07
CA VAL A 61 12.55 -26.68 -5.84
C VAL A 61 13.92 -26.87 -5.21
N LYS A 62 14.03 -26.72 -3.90
CA LYS A 62 15.27 -26.93 -3.16
C LYS A 62 15.86 -28.32 -3.38
N VAL A 63 15.04 -29.36 -3.27
CA VAL A 63 15.48 -30.77 -3.52
C VAL A 63 15.93 -30.97 -4.95
N LEU A 64 15.25 -30.38 -5.94
CA LEU A 64 15.65 -30.43 -7.34
C LEU A 64 17.02 -29.77 -7.56
N VAL A 65 17.23 -28.58 -6.99
CA VAL A 65 18.49 -27.84 -7.08
C VAL A 65 19.62 -28.57 -6.34
N GLU A 66 19.41 -29.02 -5.11
CA GLU A 66 20.40 -29.76 -4.32
C GLU A 66 20.84 -31.06 -5.00
N ARG A 67 19.93 -31.73 -5.71
CA ARG A 67 20.22 -32.97 -6.46
C ARG A 67 20.70 -32.69 -7.89
N ASN A 68 20.77 -31.41 -8.28
CA ASN A 68 21.15 -30.98 -9.64
C ASN A 68 20.32 -31.67 -10.74
N ILE A 69 19.01 -31.75 -10.56
CA ILE A 69 18.07 -32.38 -11.48
C ILE A 69 17.42 -31.32 -12.37
N ASP A 70 17.86 -31.23 -13.62
CA ASP A 70 17.30 -30.30 -14.62
C ASP A 70 15.97 -30.80 -15.18
N ILE A 71 14.87 -30.16 -14.81
CA ILE A 71 13.53 -30.41 -15.36
C ILE A 71 13.16 -29.46 -16.52
N THR A 72 14.08 -28.61 -16.95
CA THR A 72 13.88 -27.61 -18.01
C THR A 72 14.34 -28.06 -19.38
N ILE A 73 14.83 -29.29 -19.52
CA ILE A 73 15.42 -29.81 -20.75
C ILE A 73 14.43 -29.67 -21.92
N GLY A 74 14.81 -28.83 -22.89
CA GLY A 74 14.04 -28.53 -24.09
C GLY A 74 12.99 -27.43 -23.89
N TYR A 75 12.83 -26.58 -24.90
CA TYR A 75 11.99 -25.36 -24.86
C TYR A 75 10.56 -25.63 -24.39
N LYS A 76 9.96 -26.78 -24.72
CA LYS A 76 8.60 -27.11 -24.29
C LYS A 76 8.47 -27.27 -22.77
N ASN A 77 9.43 -27.96 -22.15
CA ASN A 77 9.42 -28.17 -20.70
C ASN A 77 9.71 -26.89 -19.95
N TRP A 78 10.68 -26.10 -20.41
CA TRP A 78 10.99 -24.78 -19.88
C TRP A 78 9.80 -23.83 -19.94
N LEU A 79 9.07 -23.77 -21.06
CA LEU A 79 7.87 -22.98 -21.22
C LEU A 79 6.72 -23.50 -20.33
N THR A 80 6.53 -24.79 -20.22
CA THR A 80 5.51 -25.42 -19.36
C THR A 80 5.77 -25.10 -17.89
N LEU A 81 7.03 -25.19 -17.44
CA LEU A 81 7.45 -24.80 -16.10
C LEU A 81 7.13 -23.33 -15.82
N GLY A 82 7.45 -22.43 -16.76
CA GLY A 82 7.14 -21.01 -16.63
C GLY A 82 5.64 -20.72 -16.45
N PHE A 83 4.78 -21.36 -17.25
CA PHE A 83 3.33 -21.24 -17.09
C PHE A 83 2.82 -21.84 -15.79
N ALA A 84 3.38 -22.99 -15.34
CA ALA A 84 2.97 -23.65 -14.11
C ALA A 84 3.28 -22.81 -12.88
N LEU A 85 4.49 -22.25 -12.78
CA LEU A 85 4.90 -21.39 -11.69
C LEU A 85 4.15 -20.03 -11.74
N ALA A 86 3.94 -19.46 -12.93
CA ALA A 86 3.15 -18.26 -13.12
C ALA A 86 1.67 -18.43 -12.73
N ASP A 87 1.12 -19.64 -12.92
CA ASP A 87 -0.24 -19.98 -12.49
C ASP A 87 -0.38 -20.10 -10.98
N GLY A 88 0.53 -20.82 -10.34
CA GLY A 88 0.46 -21.12 -8.90
C GLY A 88 0.94 -20.00 -7.99
N LEU A 89 1.98 -19.27 -8.41
CA LEU A 89 2.71 -18.33 -7.57
C LEU A 89 2.74 -16.90 -8.13
N GLY A 90 2.25 -16.67 -9.35
CA GLY A 90 2.33 -15.35 -9.97
C GLY A 90 3.77 -14.87 -10.08
N GLU A 91 4.01 -13.61 -9.69
CA GLU A 91 5.37 -13.01 -9.71
C GLU A 91 6.34 -13.70 -8.73
N SER A 92 5.86 -14.19 -7.59
CA SER A 92 6.69 -14.90 -6.60
C SER A 92 7.31 -16.20 -7.13
N GLY A 93 6.81 -16.75 -8.23
CA GLY A 93 7.39 -17.92 -8.89
C GLY A 93 8.61 -17.62 -9.77
N ARG A 94 8.97 -16.34 -9.99
CA ARG A 94 10.07 -15.93 -10.85
C ARG A 94 11.41 -16.44 -10.33
N SER A 95 11.68 -16.29 -9.04
CA SER A 95 12.91 -16.79 -8.42
C SER A 95 13.06 -18.31 -8.62
N PHE A 96 12.00 -19.06 -8.38
CA PHE A 96 12.01 -20.52 -8.59
C PHE A 96 12.22 -20.91 -10.08
N TYR A 97 11.70 -20.10 -11.01
CA TYR A 97 11.93 -20.32 -12.43
C TYR A 97 13.40 -20.13 -12.80
N HIS A 98 14.05 -19.12 -12.24
CA HIS A 98 15.49 -18.89 -12.39
C HIS A 98 16.31 -20.01 -11.75
N ASP A 99 16.01 -20.37 -10.47
CA ASP A 99 16.74 -21.41 -9.75
C ASP A 99 16.74 -22.75 -10.50
N LEU A 100 15.59 -23.12 -11.07
CA LEU A 100 15.46 -24.33 -11.85
C LEU A 100 16.09 -24.22 -13.25
N SER A 101 16.06 -23.05 -13.87
CA SER A 101 16.63 -22.80 -15.20
C SER A 101 18.17 -22.75 -15.18
N GLN A 102 18.77 -22.33 -14.05
CA GLN A 102 20.22 -22.20 -13.88
C GLN A 102 20.96 -23.57 -14.01
N MET A 103 20.26 -24.69 -13.84
CA MET A 103 20.82 -26.02 -14.02
C MET A 103 21.02 -26.37 -15.50
N ASN A 104 20.43 -25.62 -16.42
CA ASN A 104 20.59 -25.79 -17.85
C ASN A 104 21.81 -25.04 -18.35
N ALA A 105 22.66 -25.73 -19.20
CA ALA A 105 23.87 -25.12 -19.73
C ALA A 105 23.64 -23.92 -20.67
N GLU A 106 22.44 -23.76 -21.19
CA GLU A 106 22.04 -22.65 -22.07
C GLU A 106 21.33 -21.51 -21.29
N TYR A 107 21.40 -21.51 -19.96
CA TYR A 107 20.74 -20.48 -19.14
C TYR A 107 21.28 -19.08 -19.43
N ASP A 108 20.36 -18.16 -19.75
CA ASP A 108 20.60 -16.74 -19.81
C ASP A 108 19.58 -16.01 -18.93
N ASN A 109 20.07 -15.19 -18.00
CA ASN A 109 19.24 -14.49 -17.01
C ASN A 109 18.20 -13.58 -17.68
N ALA A 110 18.62 -12.78 -18.69
CA ALA A 110 17.75 -11.82 -19.35
C ALA A 110 16.67 -12.50 -20.21
N GLU A 111 17.00 -13.65 -20.81
CA GLU A 111 16.06 -14.45 -21.59
C GLU A 111 15.06 -15.16 -20.67
N CYS A 112 15.53 -15.70 -19.55
CA CYS A 112 14.70 -16.31 -18.52
C CYS A 112 13.67 -15.32 -17.95
N ASP A 113 14.08 -14.12 -17.57
CA ASP A 113 13.20 -13.03 -17.13
C ASP A 113 12.14 -12.63 -18.16
N LYS A 114 12.58 -12.49 -19.40
CA LYS A 114 11.69 -12.16 -20.51
C LYS A 114 10.67 -13.25 -20.76
N GLN A 115 11.09 -14.50 -20.69
CA GLN A 115 10.22 -15.66 -20.87
C GLN A 115 9.21 -15.77 -19.73
N TYR A 116 9.64 -15.63 -18.48
CA TYR A 116 8.72 -15.66 -17.33
C TYR A 116 7.69 -14.53 -17.40
N THR A 117 8.10 -13.33 -17.77
CA THR A 117 7.20 -12.19 -18.00
C THR A 117 6.18 -12.49 -19.11
N SER A 118 6.59 -13.21 -20.15
CA SER A 118 5.68 -13.68 -21.20
C SER A 118 4.69 -14.73 -20.66
N CYS A 119 5.11 -15.63 -19.79
CA CYS A 119 4.24 -16.62 -19.15
C CYS A 119 3.19 -15.98 -18.24
N LEU A 120 3.55 -14.94 -17.48
CA LEU A 120 2.63 -14.19 -16.65
C LEU A 120 1.51 -13.51 -17.46
N ARG A 121 1.82 -13.02 -18.66
CA ARG A 121 0.87 -12.32 -19.56
C ARG A 121 0.12 -13.25 -20.51
N GLY A 122 0.63 -14.43 -20.73
CA GLY A 122 0.12 -15.37 -21.72
C GLY A 122 -1.17 -16.06 -21.31
N LYS A 123 -1.93 -16.58 -22.30
CA LYS A 123 -3.04 -17.50 -22.04
C LYS A 123 -2.50 -18.83 -21.53
N LYS A 124 -2.94 -19.27 -20.38
CA LYS A 124 -2.41 -20.43 -19.64
C LYS A 124 -2.65 -21.81 -20.28
N ASN A 125 -3.32 -21.93 -21.41
CA ASN A 125 -3.54 -23.14 -22.21
C ASN A 125 -3.77 -24.45 -21.39
N GLY A 126 -4.40 -24.34 -20.20
CA GLY A 126 -4.63 -25.49 -19.31
C GLY A 126 -3.44 -25.90 -18.44
N THR A 127 -2.27 -25.24 -18.53
CA THR A 127 -1.13 -25.49 -17.65
C THR A 127 -1.37 -24.86 -16.27
N THR A 128 -1.23 -25.66 -15.22
CA THR A 128 -1.42 -25.25 -13.81
C THR A 128 -0.18 -25.65 -13.01
N ILE A 129 -0.10 -25.21 -11.74
CA ILE A 129 0.99 -25.60 -10.82
C ILE A 129 1.15 -27.12 -10.68
N LYS A 130 0.12 -27.89 -10.98
CA LYS A 130 0.18 -29.37 -11.03
C LYS A 130 1.20 -29.87 -12.04
N SER A 131 1.39 -29.16 -13.15
CA SER A 131 2.36 -29.50 -14.17
C SER A 131 3.79 -29.46 -13.62
N PHE A 132 4.10 -28.53 -12.70
CA PHE A 132 5.38 -28.51 -12.00
C PHE A 132 5.60 -29.76 -11.15
N PHE A 133 4.63 -30.14 -10.32
CA PHE A 133 4.74 -31.36 -9.50
C PHE A 133 4.80 -32.62 -10.34
N TYR A 134 4.10 -32.63 -11.47
CA TYR A 134 4.21 -33.76 -12.42
C TYR A 134 5.63 -33.87 -13.00
N MET A 135 6.22 -32.76 -13.45
CA MET A 135 7.59 -32.73 -13.96
C MET A 135 8.62 -33.16 -12.89
N ALA A 136 8.46 -32.71 -11.65
CA ALA A 136 9.31 -33.10 -10.54
C ALA A 136 9.19 -34.61 -10.23
N LYS A 137 7.98 -35.18 -10.30
CA LYS A 137 7.74 -36.62 -10.12
C LYS A 137 8.32 -37.45 -11.24
N GLU A 138 8.18 -37.02 -12.49
CA GLU A 138 8.83 -37.69 -13.65
C GLU A 138 10.35 -37.70 -13.53
N ALA A 139 10.91 -36.66 -12.90
CA ALA A 139 12.34 -36.57 -12.59
C ALA A 139 12.77 -37.39 -11.36
N GLY A 140 11.87 -38.15 -10.77
CA GLY A 140 12.16 -39.08 -9.66
C GLY A 140 12.09 -38.50 -8.27
N ILE A 141 11.42 -37.35 -8.08
CA ILE A 141 11.19 -36.74 -6.78
C ILE A 141 9.92 -37.31 -6.13
N ASP A 142 10.05 -37.85 -4.92
CA ASP A 142 8.90 -38.30 -4.12
C ASP A 142 8.28 -37.13 -3.38
N ILE A 143 7.30 -36.45 -4.01
CA ILE A 143 6.58 -35.32 -3.48
C ILE A 143 5.79 -35.70 -2.20
N GLY A 144 5.33 -36.95 -2.12
CA GLY A 144 4.62 -37.48 -0.95
C GLY A 144 5.51 -37.59 0.28
N GLN A 145 6.79 -37.90 0.10
CA GLN A 145 7.78 -37.93 1.19
C GLN A 145 8.13 -36.52 1.64
N ILE A 146 8.36 -35.57 0.73
CA ILE A 146 8.62 -34.15 1.05
C ILE A 146 7.47 -33.56 1.88
N ALA A 147 6.23 -33.79 1.47
CA ALA A 147 5.06 -33.31 2.20
C ALA A 147 4.91 -33.95 3.60
N LYS A 148 5.34 -35.21 3.79
CA LYS A 148 5.34 -35.90 5.10
C LYS A 148 6.44 -35.37 6.03
N GLU A 149 7.64 -35.16 5.52
CA GLU A 149 8.77 -34.64 6.28
C GLU A 149 8.49 -33.22 6.79
N HIS A 150 7.89 -32.40 5.96
CA HIS A 150 7.49 -31.03 6.31
C HIS A 150 6.38 -31.02 7.41
N ARG A 151 5.40 -31.92 7.34
CA ARG A 151 4.37 -32.06 8.38
C ARG A 151 4.95 -32.60 9.70
N SER A 152 5.94 -33.46 9.62
CA SER A 152 6.66 -34.02 10.78
C SER A 152 7.48 -32.95 11.48
N PHE A 153 8.17 -32.08 10.73
CA PHE A 153 8.96 -30.98 11.24
C PHE A 153 8.07 -29.93 11.96
N ASN A 154 6.96 -29.52 11.36
CA ASN A 154 6.01 -28.61 11.98
C ASN A 154 5.33 -29.20 13.25
N ASN A 155 5.13 -30.50 13.29
CA ASN A 155 4.62 -31.20 14.50
C ASN A 155 5.71 -31.39 15.57
N CYS A 156 6.97 -31.44 15.21
CA CYS A 156 8.08 -31.42 16.18
C CYS A 156 8.26 -30.06 16.81
N VAL A 157 8.22 -28.99 16.03
CA VAL A 157 8.29 -27.59 16.52
C VAL A 157 7.11 -27.28 17.45
N ALA A 158 5.90 -27.74 17.13
CA ALA A 158 4.73 -27.58 17.99
C ALA A 158 4.82 -28.38 19.32
N LYS A 159 5.54 -29.49 19.34
CA LYS A 159 5.75 -30.31 20.57
C LYS A 159 6.93 -29.81 21.43
N GLU A 160 7.92 -29.15 20.84
CA GLU A 160 9.01 -28.55 21.60
C GLU A 160 8.57 -27.28 22.34
N VAL A 161 7.58 -26.56 21.84
CA VAL A 161 6.99 -25.39 22.52
C VAL A 161 6.24 -25.79 23.81
N ASP A 162 5.61 -26.98 23.84
CA ASP A 162 4.92 -27.49 25.04
C ASP A 162 5.82 -28.11 26.11
N THR A 163 7.09 -28.44 25.78
CA THR A 163 8.03 -29.09 26.70
C THR A 163 9.04 -28.15 27.35
N CYS A 164 9.19 -26.92 26.88
CA CYS A 164 10.15 -25.96 27.44
C CYS A 164 9.64 -25.15 28.65
N ALA A 165 8.40 -25.37 29.08
CA ALA A 165 7.82 -24.67 30.26
C ALA A 165 8.26 -25.23 31.62
N ASN A 166 9.00 -26.33 31.69
CA ASN A 166 9.47 -26.91 32.96
C ASN A 166 10.91 -27.40 32.81
N ASN A 167 11.89 -26.53 33.01
CA ASN A 167 13.16 -26.78 33.73
C ASN A 167 14.19 -25.71 33.35
N ALA A 168 14.37 -24.77 34.27
CA ALA A 168 15.47 -23.83 34.25
C ALA A 168 16.63 -24.35 35.13
N THR A 169 17.76 -24.63 34.55
CA THR A 169 19.07 -24.52 35.21
C THR A 169 20.18 -24.33 34.16
N VAL A 170 20.91 -23.24 34.31
CA VAL A 170 22.00 -22.79 33.46
C VAL A 170 23.30 -23.52 33.84
N PRO A 171 24.19 -23.78 32.88
CA PRO A 171 25.61 -23.53 33.13
C PRO A 171 26.28 -22.66 32.06
N THR A 172 26.94 -21.63 32.52
CA THR A 172 27.87 -20.77 31.82
C THR A 172 29.03 -21.55 31.19
N GLY A 173 29.23 -21.29 29.89
CA GLY A 173 30.43 -21.77 29.18
C GLY A 173 30.73 -20.85 27.99
N THR A 174 31.78 -20.08 28.13
CA THR A 174 32.43 -19.24 27.12
C THR A 174 32.79 -19.99 25.84
N LEU A 175 32.41 -19.46 24.68
CA LEU A 175 33.02 -19.81 23.40
C LEU A 175 33.27 -18.54 22.58
N SER A 176 34.54 -18.31 22.34
CA SER A 176 35.10 -17.25 21.51
C SER A 176 35.04 -17.56 20.04
N GLU A 177 34.77 -16.50 19.28
CA GLU A 177 35.22 -16.20 17.90
C GLU A 177 35.31 -17.29 16.85
N LYS A 178 34.39 -17.18 15.86
CA LYS A 178 34.75 -17.18 14.45
C LYS A 178 33.61 -16.49 13.67
N VAL A 179 33.78 -15.19 13.43
CA VAL A 179 32.95 -14.43 12.48
C VAL A 179 33.44 -14.77 11.06
N GLY A 180 32.65 -15.55 10.35
CA GLY A 180 32.78 -15.68 8.90
C GLY A 180 32.09 -14.49 8.25
N LYS A 181 32.81 -13.78 7.38
CA LYS A 181 32.32 -12.69 6.54
C LYS A 181 31.13 -13.17 5.71
N ILE A 182 29.99 -12.53 5.92
CA ILE A 182 28.85 -12.60 4.98
C ILE A 182 29.16 -11.57 3.91
N GLU A 183 29.39 -12.02 2.70
CA GLU A 183 29.51 -11.17 1.52
C GLU A 183 28.15 -10.56 1.18
N ASP A 184 28.18 -9.25 0.92
CA ASP A 184 27.03 -8.39 0.59
C ASP A 184 26.19 -8.96 -0.56
N SER A 185 24.90 -9.16 -0.32
CA SER A 185 23.88 -9.33 -1.36
C SER A 185 23.59 -7.96 -2.02
N LYS A 186 24.43 -7.59 -2.96
CA LYS A 186 24.22 -6.44 -3.85
C LYS A 186 23.46 -6.91 -5.07
N ASP A 187 22.14 -6.85 -5.13
CA ASP A 187 21.44 -6.90 -6.43
C ASP A 187 19.93 -6.57 -6.42
N LEU A 188 19.39 -5.89 -5.41
CA LEU A 188 17.96 -5.46 -5.41
C LEU A 188 17.71 -3.95 -5.53
N ASP A 189 18.77 -3.11 -5.61
CA ASP A 189 18.65 -1.64 -5.58
C ASP A 189 19.02 -0.93 -6.91
N LYS A 190 18.84 -1.58 -8.05
CA LYS A 190 19.37 -1.04 -9.32
C LYS A 190 18.61 0.14 -9.94
N ASP A 191 17.48 0.59 -9.41
CA ASP A 191 16.64 1.63 -10.04
C ASP A 191 16.44 2.94 -9.25
N VAL A 192 16.94 3.03 -8.01
CA VAL A 192 16.95 4.29 -7.24
C VAL A 192 18.40 4.73 -7.06
N PRO A 193 18.79 5.96 -7.46
CA PRO A 193 20.12 6.47 -7.19
C PRO A 193 20.44 6.40 -5.70
N SER A 194 21.59 5.82 -5.34
CA SER A 194 22.05 5.67 -3.95
C SER A 194 22.02 6.97 -3.16
N ASP A 195 22.23 8.10 -3.85
CA ASP A 195 22.23 9.43 -3.27
C ASP A 195 20.87 9.87 -2.73
N ILE A 196 19.77 9.39 -3.33
CA ILE A 196 18.41 9.72 -2.88
C ILE A 196 18.08 8.94 -1.61
N LEU A 197 18.41 7.65 -1.57
CA LEU A 197 18.21 6.82 -0.38
C LEU A 197 19.04 7.36 0.78
N ALA A 198 20.31 7.73 0.54
CA ALA A 198 21.18 8.33 1.54
C ALA A 198 20.64 9.68 2.05
N GLN A 199 20.07 10.48 1.17
CA GLN A 199 19.46 11.75 1.55
C GLN A 199 18.17 11.58 2.35
N LEU A 200 17.30 10.64 2.01
CA LEU A 200 16.07 10.33 2.76
C LEU A 200 16.36 9.75 4.15
N ALA A 201 17.47 9.02 4.30
CA ALA A 201 17.90 8.42 5.56
C ALA A 201 18.53 9.42 6.56
N GLN A 202 18.90 10.62 6.13
CA GLN A 202 19.60 11.63 6.94
C GLN A 202 18.67 12.63 7.65
N LEU A 203 17.38 12.36 7.76
CA LEU A 203 16.48 13.24 8.52
C LEU A 203 16.82 13.21 10.02
N PRO A 204 17.11 14.36 10.65
CA PRO A 204 17.24 14.41 12.09
C PRO A 204 15.93 14.03 12.76
N GLY A 205 15.98 13.17 13.76
CA GLY A 205 14.84 12.71 14.54
C GLY A 205 14.02 13.88 15.08
N MET A 206 12.87 14.11 14.48
CA MET A 206 11.97 15.17 14.90
C MET A 206 10.65 14.53 15.26
N THR A 207 10.59 14.11 16.49
CA THR A 207 9.37 13.63 17.09
C THR A 207 8.53 14.80 17.57
N PHE A 208 7.21 14.69 17.45
CA PHE A 208 6.28 15.68 17.96
C PHE A 208 5.73 15.31 19.35
N THR A 209 5.61 14.02 19.65
CA THR A 209 5.08 13.56 20.95
C THR A 209 5.99 13.96 22.12
N GLU A 210 7.29 14.11 21.93
CA GLU A 210 8.22 14.62 22.96
C GLU A 210 8.06 16.11 23.26
N LYS A 211 7.40 16.86 22.39
CA LYS A 211 7.18 18.32 22.55
C LYS A 211 5.83 18.66 23.19
N ILE A 212 5.00 17.66 23.39
CA ILE A 212 3.63 17.82 23.88
C ILE A 212 3.52 17.04 25.18
N ASN A 213 3.07 17.72 26.26
CA ASN A 213 2.85 17.04 27.53
C ASN A 213 1.77 15.96 27.35
N ARG A 214 2.00 14.79 27.97
CA ARG A 214 1.07 13.66 27.85
C ARG A 214 -0.35 14.06 28.30
N GLU A 215 -0.49 14.87 29.33
CA GLU A 215 -1.75 15.30 29.92
C GLU A 215 -2.55 16.25 29.00
N ASP A 216 -1.90 16.88 28.03
CA ASP A 216 -2.58 17.75 27.05
C ASP A 216 -3.33 16.93 26.01
N TRP A 217 -2.96 15.67 25.77
CA TRP A 217 -3.65 14.80 24.84
C TRP A 217 -5.03 14.36 25.34
N PRO A 218 -6.02 14.15 24.45
CA PRO A 218 -7.25 13.42 24.79
C PRO A 218 -6.93 12.08 25.47
N ALA A 219 -7.67 11.66 26.50
CA ALA A 219 -7.42 10.43 27.22
C ALA A 219 -7.41 9.19 26.27
N PHE A 220 -8.20 9.22 25.21
CA PHE A 220 -8.13 8.25 24.12
C PHE A 220 -6.74 8.18 23.49
N CYS A 221 -6.15 9.32 23.16
CA CYS A 221 -4.80 9.39 22.57
C CYS A 221 -3.72 9.01 23.58
N GLN A 222 -3.89 9.31 24.86
CA GLN A 222 -2.95 8.91 25.90
C GLN A 222 -2.76 7.37 25.95
N GLN A 223 -3.84 6.59 25.77
CA GLN A 223 -3.77 5.13 25.72
C GLN A 223 -2.95 4.64 24.51
N ILE A 224 -3.02 5.37 23.37
CA ILE A 224 -2.19 5.08 22.20
C ILE A 224 -0.73 5.38 22.49
N LEU A 225 -0.42 6.51 23.13
CA LEU A 225 0.95 6.91 23.51
C LEU A 225 1.57 5.87 24.48
N ASP A 226 0.78 5.42 25.45
CA ASP A 226 1.22 4.44 26.47
C ASP A 226 1.45 3.04 25.88
N SER A 227 0.94 2.76 24.70
CA SER A 227 1.15 1.50 23.98
C SER A 227 2.54 1.39 23.32
N GLN A 228 3.35 2.45 23.36
CA GLN A 228 4.65 2.53 22.70
C GLN A 228 5.73 3.05 23.64
N ASP A 229 6.88 2.39 23.63
CA ASP A 229 8.01 2.72 24.52
C ASP A 229 8.84 3.89 23.99
N ASP A 230 8.90 4.08 22.67
CA ASP A 230 9.77 5.07 22.05
C ASP A 230 8.97 6.20 21.34
N PRO A 231 9.56 7.40 21.26
CA PRO A 231 8.88 8.57 20.69
C PRO A 231 8.50 8.40 19.21
N VAL A 232 9.33 7.74 18.41
CA VAL A 232 9.05 7.49 16.98
C VAL A 232 7.89 6.52 16.84
N GLY A 233 7.83 5.50 17.70
CA GLY A 233 6.69 4.60 17.80
C GLY A 233 5.41 5.34 18.18
N ARG A 234 5.45 6.24 19.18
CA ARG A 234 4.31 7.07 19.58
C ARG A 234 3.81 7.95 18.45
N ASP A 235 4.70 8.68 17.78
CA ASP A 235 4.36 9.53 16.64
C ASP A 235 3.69 8.73 15.52
N LYS A 236 4.30 7.60 15.13
CA LYS A 236 3.78 6.69 14.11
C LYS A 236 2.37 6.22 14.43
N MET A 237 2.15 5.75 15.66
CA MET A 237 0.87 5.19 16.06
C MET A 237 -0.21 6.26 16.21
N ILE A 238 0.13 7.45 16.69
CA ILE A 238 -0.79 8.60 16.70
C ILE A 238 -1.19 8.99 15.27
N LEU A 239 -0.23 9.15 14.36
CA LEU A 239 -0.55 9.52 12.96
C LEU A 239 -1.42 8.47 12.27
N GLY A 240 -1.08 7.18 12.43
CA GLY A 240 -1.88 6.09 11.90
C GLY A 240 -3.29 6.06 12.47
N SER A 241 -3.42 6.24 13.78
CA SER A 241 -4.73 6.26 14.45
C SER A 241 -5.57 7.45 14.02
N LEU A 242 -5.00 8.67 13.98
CA LEU A 242 -5.72 9.86 13.51
C LEU A 242 -6.19 9.70 12.07
N ASN A 243 -5.35 9.10 11.21
CA ASN A 243 -5.72 8.83 9.82
C ASN A 243 -6.91 7.86 9.73
N ILE A 244 -6.82 6.68 10.35
CA ILE A 244 -7.88 5.66 10.35
C ILE A 244 -9.18 6.21 10.95
N ILE A 245 -9.11 6.95 12.06
CA ILE A 245 -10.28 7.58 12.69
C ILE A 245 -10.91 8.60 11.73
N SER A 246 -10.08 9.42 11.08
CA SER A 246 -10.55 10.44 10.13
C SER A 246 -11.38 9.85 8.98
N GLY A 247 -11.03 8.63 8.54
CA GLY A 247 -11.70 7.92 7.43
C GLY A 247 -13.09 7.45 7.75
N VAL A 248 -13.45 7.30 9.04
CA VAL A 248 -14.76 6.73 9.45
C VAL A 248 -15.68 7.74 10.11
N LEU A 249 -15.19 8.94 10.45
CA LEU A 249 -16.07 9.96 11.06
C LEU A 249 -17.19 10.35 10.10
N PRO A 250 -18.47 10.32 10.56
CA PRO A 250 -19.62 10.62 9.73
C PRO A 250 -19.62 12.05 9.20
N LYS A 251 -20.33 12.28 8.08
CA LYS A 251 -20.50 13.60 7.46
C LYS A 251 -21.22 14.64 8.35
N SER A 252 -21.78 14.21 9.44
CA SER A 252 -22.38 15.08 10.46
C SER A 252 -21.35 15.93 11.19
N LEU A 253 -20.08 15.53 11.22
CA LEU A 253 -18.97 16.38 11.67
C LEU A 253 -18.32 17.04 10.44
N TYR A 254 -18.51 18.33 10.31
CA TYR A 254 -17.96 19.11 9.22
C TYR A 254 -17.41 20.46 9.70
N SER A 255 -16.70 21.15 8.85
CA SER A 255 -16.35 22.55 9.06
C SER A 255 -16.39 23.36 7.77
N ILE A 256 -16.22 24.67 7.89
CA ILE A 256 -16.06 25.58 6.74
C ILE A 256 -14.62 26.10 6.74
N TYR A 257 -13.86 25.77 5.72
CA TYR A 257 -12.51 26.22 5.48
C TYR A 257 -12.41 26.83 4.07
N ASP A 258 -11.94 28.05 3.98
CA ASP A 258 -11.89 28.82 2.73
C ASP A 258 -13.20 28.76 1.91
N ARG A 259 -14.34 29.03 2.61
CA ARG A 259 -15.72 29.03 2.06
C ARG A 259 -16.21 27.67 1.54
N ARG A 260 -15.46 26.59 1.76
CA ARG A 260 -15.85 25.22 1.35
C ARG A 260 -16.17 24.40 2.59
N ARG A 261 -17.13 23.49 2.45
CA ARG A 261 -17.36 22.47 3.46
C ARG A 261 -16.23 21.44 3.38
N ILE A 262 -15.65 21.12 4.52
CA ILE A 262 -14.60 20.11 4.65
C ILE A 262 -14.95 19.08 5.71
N TYR A 263 -14.36 17.93 5.57
CA TYR A 263 -14.45 16.79 6.49
C TYR A 263 -13.04 16.38 6.95
N PRO A 264 -12.90 15.64 8.05
CA PRO A 264 -11.58 15.35 8.66
C PRO A 264 -10.75 14.27 7.93
N SER A 265 -10.98 14.01 6.65
CA SER A 265 -10.24 12.99 5.89
C SER A 265 -8.75 13.33 5.73
N LEU A 266 -7.84 12.40 6.06
CA LEU A 266 -6.40 12.58 6.02
C LEU A 266 -5.73 11.65 5.01
N TYR A 267 -4.64 12.10 4.38
CA TYR A 267 -3.75 11.27 3.56
C TYR A 267 -2.38 11.24 4.23
N THR A 268 -1.87 10.06 4.55
CA THR A 268 -0.63 9.90 5.30
C THR A 268 0.26 8.82 4.68
N ILE A 269 1.55 9.11 4.55
CA ILE A 269 2.60 8.16 4.18
C ILE A 269 3.62 8.09 5.30
N VAL A 270 3.78 6.89 5.87
CA VAL A 270 4.82 6.58 6.83
C VAL A 270 5.88 5.73 6.14
N TYR A 271 7.10 6.23 6.02
CA TYR A 271 8.15 5.54 5.29
C TYR A 271 9.42 5.34 6.13
N GLY A 272 10.19 4.31 5.80
CA GLY A 272 11.44 4.00 6.49
C GLY A 272 12.04 2.69 6.00
N GLY A 273 13.27 2.42 6.37
CA GLY A 273 14.00 1.23 5.97
C GLY A 273 13.37 -0.08 6.42
N PHE A 274 14.02 -1.18 6.06
CA PHE A 274 13.66 -2.50 6.58
C PHE A 274 13.79 -2.50 8.11
N ALA A 275 12.96 -3.29 8.79
CA ALA A 275 12.93 -3.40 10.26
C ALA A 275 12.56 -2.11 11.04
N SER A 276 12.00 -1.09 10.39
CA SER A 276 11.55 0.15 11.05
C SER A 276 10.22 0.02 11.80
N LYS A 277 9.74 -1.21 12.07
CA LYS A 277 8.48 -1.51 12.77
C LYS A 277 7.24 -0.83 12.15
N LYS A 278 7.23 -0.65 10.81
CA LYS A 278 6.04 -0.12 10.09
C LYS A 278 4.80 -1.01 10.27
N GLY A 279 5.01 -2.31 10.42
CA GLY A 279 3.95 -3.30 10.59
C GLY A 279 3.05 -3.07 11.81
N ASP A 280 3.54 -2.37 12.85
CA ASP A 280 2.74 -2.07 14.04
C ASP A 280 1.48 -1.25 13.70
N LEU A 281 1.50 -0.49 12.61
CA LEU A 281 0.35 0.28 12.12
C LEU A 281 -0.85 -0.61 11.77
N GLU A 282 -0.65 -1.91 11.53
CA GLU A 282 -1.76 -2.86 11.33
C GLU A 282 -2.71 -2.91 12.54
N ALA A 283 -2.19 -2.67 13.77
CA ALA A 283 -3.02 -2.57 14.96
C ALA A 283 -4.08 -1.46 14.85
N CYS A 284 -3.79 -0.36 14.13
CA CYS A 284 -4.74 0.75 13.93
C CYS A 284 -6.05 0.28 13.25
N ARG A 285 -6.03 -0.82 12.47
CA ARG A 285 -7.27 -1.39 11.89
C ARG A 285 -8.29 -1.80 12.92
N LYS A 286 -7.83 -2.17 14.13
CA LYS A 286 -8.71 -2.61 15.22
C LYS A 286 -9.60 -1.48 15.73
N LEU A 287 -9.17 -0.23 15.59
CA LEU A 287 -9.97 0.95 15.97
C LEU A 287 -11.34 0.99 15.27
N ILE A 288 -11.43 0.50 14.04
CA ILE A 288 -12.69 0.56 13.27
C ILE A 288 -13.32 -0.82 13.03
N GLU A 289 -12.85 -1.86 13.71
CA GLU A 289 -13.48 -3.19 13.67
C GLU A 289 -14.95 -3.19 14.10
N PRO A 290 -15.37 -2.43 15.17
CA PRO A 290 -16.78 -2.31 15.52
C PRO A 290 -17.63 -1.64 14.42
N VAL A 291 -17.10 -0.61 13.75
CA VAL A 291 -17.76 0.03 12.60
C VAL A 291 -17.93 -0.97 11.46
N LYS A 292 -16.87 -1.73 11.13
CA LYS A 292 -16.90 -2.77 10.10
C LYS A 292 -17.94 -3.86 10.42
N ARG A 293 -18.01 -4.31 11.68
CA ARG A 293 -19.01 -5.26 12.16
C ARG A 293 -20.43 -4.71 12.00
N HIS A 294 -20.65 -3.46 12.37
CA HIS A 294 -21.93 -2.78 12.21
C HIS A 294 -22.35 -2.67 10.72
N MET A 295 -21.45 -2.25 9.85
CA MET A 295 -21.71 -2.18 8.40
C MET A 295 -22.05 -3.56 7.81
N ARG A 296 -21.36 -4.61 8.26
CA ARG A 296 -21.64 -5.98 7.84
C ARG A 296 -23.03 -6.43 8.27
N GLN A 297 -23.43 -6.18 9.51
CA GLN A 297 -24.76 -6.50 10.00
C GLN A 297 -25.86 -5.76 9.22
N GLN A 298 -25.63 -4.48 8.88
CA GLN A 298 -26.56 -3.76 8.02
C GLN A 298 -26.65 -4.36 6.61
N TYR A 299 -25.53 -4.74 6.04
CA TYR A 299 -25.52 -5.39 4.73
C TYR A 299 -26.24 -6.75 4.75
N GLU A 300 -26.03 -7.57 5.77
CA GLU A 300 -26.72 -8.84 5.95
C GLU A 300 -28.25 -8.65 6.03
N LYS A 301 -28.68 -7.59 6.71
CA LYS A 301 -30.11 -7.20 6.74
C LYS A 301 -30.61 -6.75 5.36
N ASP A 302 -29.88 -5.89 4.66
CA ASP A 302 -30.25 -5.45 3.31
C ASP A 302 -30.34 -6.63 2.33
N VAL A 303 -29.49 -7.65 2.48
CA VAL A 303 -29.54 -8.88 1.66
C VAL A 303 -30.82 -9.68 1.97
N ALA A 304 -31.17 -9.84 3.22
CA ALA A 304 -32.42 -10.54 3.62
C ALA A 304 -33.65 -9.81 3.08
N ASP A 305 -33.71 -8.48 3.17
CA ASP A 305 -34.77 -7.66 2.64
C ASP A 305 -34.87 -7.78 1.09
N TYR A 306 -33.70 -7.82 0.41
CA TYR A 306 -33.63 -8.05 -1.02
C TYR A 306 -34.18 -9.42 -1.43
N GLU A 307 -33.79 -10.50 -0.71
CA GLU A 307 -34.26 -11.86 -1.00
C GLU A 307 -35.78 -11.97 -0.85
N LEU A 308 -36.35 -11.34 0.18
CA LEU A 308 -37.80 -11.26 0.37
C LEU A 308 -38.48 -10.47 -0.77
N ALA A 309 -37.91 -9.31 -1.14
CA ALA A 309 -38.44 -8.49 -2.24
C ALA A 309 -38.36 -9.23 -3.57
N LEU A 310 -37.27 -9.97 -3.83
CA LEU A 310 -37.07 -10.77 -5.04
C LEU A 310 -38.12 -11.90 -5.13
N ALA A 311 -38.29 -12.64 -4.02
CA ALA A 311 -39.33 -13.69 -3.94
C ALA A 311 -40.73 -13.16 -4.19
N ASN A 312 -41.07 -11.98 -3.65
CA ASN A 312 -42.35 -11.33 -3.88
C ASN A 312 -42.51 -10.89 -5.36
N TRP A 313 -41.44 -10.38 -5.95
CA TRP A 313 -41.41 -9.98 -7.37
C TRP A 313 -41.57 -11.19 -8.30
N GLU A 314 -40.91 -12.32 -8.01
CA GLU A 314 -41.00 -13.55 -8.79
C GLU A 314 -42.41 -14.17 -8.70
N ASN A 315 -43.06 -14.12 -7.54
CA ASN A 315 -44.40 -14.63 -7.34
C ASN A 315 -45.53 -13.74 -7.88
N ALA A 316 -45.23 -12.45 -8.20
CA ALA A 316 -46.22 -11.54 -8.74
C ALA A 316 -46.59 -11.89 -10.19
N PRO A 317 -47.87 -11.69 -10.62
CA PRO A 317 -48.28 -11.89 -12.00
C PRO A 317 -47.45 -11.01 -12.94
N LYS A 318 -47.04 -11.55 -14.11
CA LYS A 318 -46.19 -10.84 -15.08
C LYS A 318 -46.69 -9.45 -15.47
N ALA A 319 -48.02 -9.27 -15.51
CA ALA A 319 -48.66 -7.99 -15.87
C ALA A 319 -48.53 -6.91 -14.79
N SER A 320 -48.28 -7.28 -13.55
CA SER A 320 -48.16 -6.36 -12.38
C SER A 320 -46.73 -6.28 -11.83
N ARG A 321 -45.75 -6.97 -12.42
CA ARG A 321 -44.36 -6.89 -12.01
C ARG A 321 -43.78 -5.50 -12.26
N GLY A 322 -43.35 -4.86 -11.18
CA GLY A 322 -42.51 -3.65 -11.27
C GLY A 322 -41.06 -3.95 -11.67
N LYS A 323 -40.18 -2.97 -11.48
CA LYS A 323 -38.72 -3.17 -11.64
C LYS A 323 -38.23 -4.28 -10.73
N MET A 324 -37.38 -5.16 -11.24
CA MET A 324 -36.72 -6.19 -10.45
C MET A 324 -35.92 -5.53 -9.31
N PRO A 325 -35.99 -6.05 -8.07
CA PRO A 325 -35.17 -5.56 -6.98
C PRO A 325 -33.67 -5.60 -7.31
N GLU A 326 -32.94 -4.60 -6.87
CA GLU A 326 -31.49 -4.54 -7.09
C GLU A 326 -30.76 -5.19 -5.91
N LYS A 327 -29.80 -6.05 -6.22
CA LYS A 327 -28.98 -6.71 -5.21
C LYS A 327 -28.11 -5.68 -4.47
N PRO A 328 -28.11 -5.63 -3.12
CA PRO A 328 -27.28 -4.71 -2.38
C PRO A 328 -25.78 -4.98 -2.62
N THR A 329 -24.99 -3.89 -2.63
CA THR A 329 -23.54 -3.97 -2.77
C THR A 329 -22.90 -4.15 -1.40
N PRO A 330 -21.91 -5.06 -1.22
CA PRO A 330 -21.18 -5.22 0.03
C PRO A 330 -20.55 -3.90 0.49
N ARG A 331 -20.62 -3.65 1.80
CA ARG A 331 -20.07 -2.44 2.43
C ARG A 331 -18.88 -2.81 3.31
N SER A 332 -17.83 -2.02 3.24
CA SER A 332 -16.65 -2.13 4.10
C SER A 332 -16.00 -0.76 4.26
N PRO A 333 -15.55 -0.38 5.47
CA PRO A 333 -14.81 0.85 5.66
C PRO A 333 -13.48 0.82 4.92
N PHE A 334 -12.82 -0.34 4.85
CA PHE A 334 -11.58 -0.51 4.10
C PHE A 334 -11.83 -0.86 2.64
N ILE A 335 -11.23 -0.06 1.76
CA ILE A 335 -11.18 -0.27 0.32
C ILE A 335 -9.78 -0.81 0.00
N PRO A 336 -9.63 -2.04 -0.54
CA PRO A 336 -8.33 -2.59 -0.83
C PRO A 336 -7.52 -1.72 -1.81
N ALA A 337 -6.25 -1.47 -1.52
CA ALA A 337 -5.39 -0.62 -2.35
C ALA A 337 -5.13 -1.21 -3.75
N ASN A 338 -5.31 -2.52 -3.95
CA ASN A 338 -5.22 -3.18 -5.25
C ASN A 338 -6.53 -3.13 -6.08
N SER A 339 -7.53 -2.39 -5.61
CA SER A 339 -8.81 -2.25 -6.29
C SER A 339 -8.66 -1.41 -7.57
N SER A 340 -9.34 -1.79 -8.66
CA SER A 340 -9.44 -0.91 -9.83
C SER A 340 -10.15 0.39 -9.47
N ALA A 341 -9.91 1.47 -10.23
CA ALA A 341 -10.61 2.75 -10.01
C ALA A 341 -12.14 2.55 -9.98
N SER A 342 -12.69 1.71 -10.87
CA SER A 342 -14.10 1.35 -10.89
C SER A 342 -14.56 0.69 -9.58
N ALA A 343 -13.77 -0.20 -9.01
CA ALA A 343 -14.08 -0.85 -7.75
C ALA A 343 -14.08 0.15 -6.57
N VAL A 344 -13.14 1.11 -6.58
CA VAL A 344 -13.10 2.18 -5.56
C VAL A 344 -14.35 3.07 -5.66
N TYR A 345 -14.76 3.48 -6.88
CA TYR A 345 -16.00 4.23 -7.08
C TYR A 345 -17.23 3.47 -6.55
N ARG A 346 -17.33 2.17 -6.84
CA ARG A 346 -18.44 1.32 -6.36
C ARG A 346 -18.43 1.21 -4.83
N ALA A 347 -17.25 1.00 -4.22
CA ALA A 347 -17.11 0.89 -2.77
C ALA A 347 -17.47 2.20 -2.08
N LEU A 348 -16.97 3.35 -2.57
CA LEU A 348 -17.34 4.66 -2.03
C LEU A 348 -18.83 4.93 -2.16
N ALA A 349 -19.44 4.63 -3.32
CA ALA A 349 -20.87 4.82 -3.52
C ALA A 349 -21.70 3.92 -2.56
N ALA A 350 -21.33 2.65 -2.42
CA ALA A 350 -21.98 1.72 -1.50
C ALA A 350 -21.92 2.17 -0.04
N ASN A 351 -20.83 2.83 0.34
CA ASN A 351 -20.62 3.38 1.69
C ASN A 351 -21.23 4.79 1.88
N GLY A 352 -21.92 5.35 0.90
CA GLY A 352 -22.43 6.73 1.00
C GLY A 352 -21.33 7.79 0.88
N GLY A 353 -20.35 7.54 0.02
CA GLY A 353 -19.30 8.46 -0.37
C GLY A 353 -18.05 8.47 0.55
N TRP A 354 -17.87 7.47 1.42
CA TRP A 354 -16.73 7.46 2.33
C TRP A 354 -15.98 6.12 2.34
N GLY A 355 -14.74 6.15 2.79
CA GLY A 355 -13.92 4.96 2.94
C GLY A 355 -12.48 5.27 3.33
N GLU A 356 -11.73 4.21 3.60
CA GLU A 356 -10.33 4.21 4.00
C GLU A 356 -9.53 3.29 3.08
N ILE A 357 -8.45 3.80 2.50
CA ILE A 357 -7.43 2.97 1.85
C ILE A 357 -6.26 2.85 2.81
N PHE A 358 -6.04 1.67 3.35
CA PHE A 358 -4.87 1.38 4.17
C PHE A 358 -4.08 0.23 3.58
N ASP A 359 -2.78 0.47 3.30
CA ASP A 359 -1.86 -0.55 2.84
C ASP A 359 -0.50 -0.42 3.52
N THR A 360 0.04 -1.55 3.94
CA THR A 360 1.38 -1.63 4.55
C THR A 360 2.50 -1.71 3.51
N GLU A 361 2.14 -1.81 2.21
CA GLU A 361 3.06 -1.83 1.07
C GLU A 361 2.55 -0.93 -0.05
N ALA A 362 3.17 0.25 -0.20
CA ALA A 362 2.74 1.26 -1.16
C ALA A 362 2.85 0.83 -2.65
N ASP A 363 3.54 -0.27 -2.95
CA ASP A 363 3.66 -0.81 -4.32
C ASP A 363 2.31 -1.09 -4.95
N THR A 364 1.35 -1.52 -4.14
CA THR A 364 -0.01 -1.82 -4.56
C THR A 364 -0.69 -0.57 -5.13
N LEU A 365 -0.64 0.55 -4.40
CA LEU A 365 -1.19 1.83 -4.85
C LEU A 365 -0.37 2.42 -6.01
N THR A 366 0.95 2.28 -5.97
CA THR A 366 1.85 2.73 -7.05
C THR A 366 1.51 2.05 -8.37
N ASN A 367 1.26 0.75 -8.34
CA ASN A 367 0.81 -0.02 -9.50
C ASN A 367 -0.54 0.47 -10.04
N MET A 368 -1.43 0.94 -9.16
CA MET A 368 -2.71 1.53 -9.57
C MET A 368 -2.54 2.90 -10.22
N LEU A 369 -1.69 3.76 -9.65
CA LEU A 369 -1.39 5.09 -10.19
C LEU A 369 -0.68 5.04 -11.55
N SER A 370 0.09 3.98 -11.81
CA SER A 370 0.82 3.80 -13.09
C SER A 370 -0.04 3.26 -14.24
N LYS A 371 -1.16 2.60 -13.95
CA LYS A 371 -2.05 1.99 -14.94
C LYS A 371 -3.04 3.01 -15.50
N LYS A 372 -2.72 3.60 -16.65
CA LYS A 372 -3.60 4.57 -17.35
C LYS A 372 -4.82 3.94 -18.05
N GLU A 373 -4.92 2.61 -18.08
CA GLU A 373 -5.92 1.89 -18.91
C GLU A 373 -7.37 2.02 -18.39
N TYR A 374 -7.60 2.40 -17.13
CA TYR A 374 -8.92 2.37 -16.50
C TYR A 374 -9.36 3.68 -15.84
N GLY A 375 -8.81 4.81 -16.26
CA GLY A 375 -9.09 6.13 -15.71
C GLY A 375 -7.93 6.63 -14.81
N ASP A 376 -7.92 7.94 -14.57
CA ASP A 376 -6.89 8.57 -13.75
C ASP A 376 -7.22 8.42 -12.26
N PHE A 377 -6.64 7.39 -11.62
CA PHE A 377 -6.81 7.16 -10.19
C PHE A 377 -6.25 8.33 -9.36
N SER A 378 -5.22 9.01 -9.87
CA SER A 378 -4.69 10.22 -9.27
C SER A 378 -5.73 11.35 -9.24
N ASP A 379 -6.59 11.46 -10.26
CA ASP A 379 -7.68 12.44 -10.29
C ASP A 379 -8.72 12.16 -9.21
N LEU A 380 -9.13 10.90 -9.05
CA LEU A 380 -10.03 10.49 -7.97
C LEU A 380 -9.48 10.87 -6.60
N LEU A 381 -8.21 10.54 -6.30
CA LEU A 381 -7.59 10.87 -5.02
C LEU A 381 -7.52 12.37 -4.79
N ARG A 382 -7.18 13.15 -5.83
CA ARG A 382 -7.10 14.61 -5.73
C ARG A 382 -8.46 15.26 -5.48
N LYS A 383 -9.52 14.79 -6.15
CA LYS A 383 -10.90 15.25 -5.95
C LYS A 383 -11.43 14.84 -4.59
N ALA A 384 -11.26 13.57 -4.21
CA ALA A 384 -11.72 13.06 -2.93
C ALA A 384 -11.06 13.78 -1.73
N HIS A 385 -9.79 14.17 -1.85
CA HIS A 385 -9.11 14.94 -0.83
C HIS A 385 -9.78 16.32 -0.56
N HIS A 386 -10.32 16.94 -1.60
CA HIS A 386 -11.03 18.23 -1.50
C HIS A 386 -12.54 18.09 -1.42
N HIS A 387 -13.06 16.87 -1.30
CA HIS A 387 -14.50 16.55 -1.31
C HIS A 387 -15.22 17.06 -2.56
N GLU A 388 -14.49 17.17 -3.68
CA GLU A 388 -15.04 17.59 -4.98
C GLU A 388 -15.73 16.40 -5.64
N GLU A 389 -16.87 16.70 -6.30
CA GLU A 389 -17.65 15.69 -7.02
C GLU A 389 -16.78 14.87 -7.97
N CYS A 390 -16.96 13.57 -7.91
CA CYS A 390 -16.32 12.64 -8.81
C CYS A 390 -17.36 11.67 -9.40
N SER A 391 -17.24 11.41 -10.70
CA SER A 391 -18.14 10.53 -11.42
C SER A 391 -17.40 9.58 -12.33
N MET A 392 -18.01 8.43 -12.59
CA MET A 392 -17.51 7.42 -13.51
C MET A 392 -18.65 6.85 -14.34
N ALA A 393 -18.45 6.76 -15.66
CA ALA A 393 -19.37 6.12 -16.59
C ALA A 393 -18.69 4.91 -17.26
N ARG A 394 -19.41 3.80 -17.37
CA ARG A 394 -19.02 2.59 -18.10
C ARG A 394 -20.12 2.21 -19.08
N VAL A 395 -19.98 2.59 -20.35
CA VAL A 395 -21.01 2.39 -21.38
C VAL A 395 -21.33 0.90 -21.58
N GLY A 396 -20.32 0.03 -21.60
CA GLY A 396 -20.52 -1.42 -21.78
C GLY A 396 -21.27 -2.10 -20.62
N GLU A 397 -21.21 -1.54 -19.41
CA GLU A 397 -21.89 -2.04 -18.22
C GLU A 397 -23.18 -1.27 -17.89
N GLN A 398 -23.52 -0.24 -18.69
CA GLN A 398 -24.60 0.72 -18.41
C GLN A 398 -24.50 1.30 -16.97
N LEU A 399 -23.28 1.49 -16.49
CA LEU A 399 -22.99 1.94 -15.13
C LEU A 399 -22.65 3.42 -15.13
N PHE A 400 -23.37 4.19 -14.30
CA PHE A 400 -23.03 5.57 -13.96
C PHE A 400 -22.99 5.69 -12.43
N ILE A 401 -21.88 6.16 -11.91
CA ILE A 401 -21.68 6.43 -10.49
C ILE A 401 -21.28 7.89 -10.34
N GLU A 402 -21.97 8.59 -9.45
CA GLU A 402 -21.68 9.97 -9.07
C GLU A 402 -21.59 10.06 -7.54
N ILE A 403 -20.55 10.70 -7.05
CA ILE A 403 -20.29 10.90 -5.62
C ILE A 403 -20.04 12.39 -5.44
N THR A 404 -21.01 13.07 -4.86
CA THR A 404 -21.01 14.54 -4.73
C THR A 404 -20.03 15.05 -3.69
N GLU A 405 -19.85 14.33 -2.58
CA GLU A 405 -18.97 14.71 -1.46
C GLU A 405 -18.13 13.49 -1.01
N PRO A 406 -17.15 13.06 -1.82
CA PRO A 406 -16.30 11.92 -1.44
C PRO A 406 -15.47 12.26 -0.20
N ARG A 407 -15.42 11.33 0.75
CA ARG A 407 -14.64 11.41 2.00
C ARG A 407 -13.77 10.17 2.05
N LEU A 408 -12.59 10.28 1.52
CA LEU A 408 -11.62 9.21 1.46
C LEU A 408 -10.42 9.58 2.30
N SER A 409 -9.99 8.69 3.18
CA SER A 409 -8.70 8.77 3.85
C SER A 409 -7.76 7.71 3.29
N VAL A 410 -6.45 7.98 3.34
CA VAL A 410 -5.43 7.10 2.79
C VAL A 410 -4.26 7.00 3.77
N LEU A 411 -3.96 5.81 4.24
CA LEU A 411 -2.78 5.50 5.05
C LEU A 411 -1.91 4.48 4.31
N LEU A 412 -0.68 4.87 4.01
CA LEU A 412 0.28 4.01 3.35
C LEU A 412 1.54 3.86 4.18
N THR A 413 2.11 2.67 4.17
CA THR A 413 3.50 2.50 4.60
C THR A 413 4.35 2.02 3.44
N CYS A 414 5.62 2.44 3.42
CA CYS A 414 6.54 2.05 2.36
C CYS A 414 8.00 2.05 2.83
N THR A 415 8.85 1.43 2.04
CA THR A 415 10.29 1.64 2.13
C THR A 415 10.69 2.90 1.38
N GLU A 416 11.89 3.40 1.64
CA GLU A 416 12.44 4.57 0.93
C GLU A 416 12.53 4.31 -0.58
N SER A 417 12.81 3.06 -1.00
CA SER A 417 12.87 2.65 -2.41
C SER A 417 11.51 2.68 -3.13
N GLN A 418 10.41 2.53 -2.39
CA GLN A 418 9.05 2.57 -2.93
C GLN A 418 8.50 3.99 -3.12
N LEU A 419 9.08 4.99 -2.44
CA LEU A 419 8.65 6.40 -2.56
C LEU A 419 8.81 6.98 -3.97
N PRO A 420 9.95 6.80 -4.69
CA PRO A 420 10.14 7.41 -6.00
C PRO A 420 9.10 7.02 -7.05
N PRO A 421 8.66 5.76 -7.18
CA PRO A 421 7.57 5.41 -8.06
C PRO A 421 6.23 6.03 -7.67
N LEU A 422 5.91 6.08 -6.37
CA LEU A 422 4.69 6.69 -5.84
C LEU A 422 4.64 8.20 -6.09
N LEU A 423 5.79 8.88 -5.88
CA LEU A 423 5.97 10.31 -6.08
C LEU A 423 6.54 10.62 -7.47
N ALA A 424 6.26 9.77 -8.48
CA ALA A 424 6.67 10.00 -9.85
C ALA A 424 6.32 11.42 -10.29
N PHE A 425 7.13 11.97 -11.23
CA PHE A 425 7.02 13.36 -11.69
C PHE A 425 5.59 13.83 -11.94
N ASP A 426 4.77 13.01 -12.61
CA ASP A 426 3.38 13.35 -12.89
C ASP A 426 2.55 13.56 -11.61
N ASN A 427 2.76 12.72 -10.57
CA ASN A 427 2.07 12.83 -9.28
C ASN A 427 2.57 14.00 -8.43
N PHE A 428 3.82 14.39 -8.60
CA PHE A 428 4.39 15.56 -7.94
C PHE A 428 3.86 16.86 -8.56
N VAL A 429 3.91 16.97 -9.90
CA VAL A 429 3.47 18.16 -10.65
C VAL A 429 1.94 18.34 -10.60
N ASN A 430 1.16 17.25 -10.68
CA ASN A 430 -0.30 17.34 -10.64
C ASN A 430 -0.85 17.67 -9.23
N GLY A 431 0.04 17.74 -8.24
CA GLY A 431 -0.26 18.10 -6.86
C GLY A 431 -0.82 16.95 -6.00
N LEU A 432 -0.77 15.70 -6.43
CA LEU A 432 -1.15 14.55 -5.59
C LEU A 432 -0.21 14.43 -4.39
N ALA A 433 1.10 14.49 -4.61
CA ALA A 433 2.12 14.37 -3.57
C ALA A 433 1.91 15.39 -2.43
N SER A 434 1.54 16.63 -2.76
CA SER A 434 1.34 17.68 -1.76
C SER A 434 0.12 17.46 -0.83
N ARG A 435 -0.71 16.46 -1.11
CA ARG A 435 -1.88 16.10 -0.27
C ARG A 435 -1.55 15.11 0.83
N PHE A 436 -0.35 14.55 0.81
CA PHE A 436 0.07 13.58 1.83
C PHE A 436 0.85 14.26 2.95
N LEU A 437 0.55 13.85 4.17
CA LEU A 437 1.40 14.01 5.33
C LEU A 437 2.50 12.96 5.26
N PHE A 438 3.75 13.37 5.30
CA PHE A 438 4.90 12.48 5.26
C PHE A 438 5.52 12.34 6.64
N TYR A 439 5.80 11.10 7.05
CA TYR A 439 6.53 10.81 8.27
C TYR A 439 7.64 9.79 8.01
N ALA A 440 8.89 10.19 8.20
CA ALA A 440 10.05 9.33 8.08
C ALA A 440 10.34 8.60 9.39
N LEU A 441 10.39 7.28 9.34
CA LEU A 441 10.91 6.46 10.42
C LEU A 441 12.43 6.42 10.30
N LEU A 442 13.12 6.98 11.26
CA LEU A 442 14.57 7.14 11.20
C LEU A 442 15.29 5.79 11.24
N ASN A 443 16.22 5.62 10.33
CA ASN A 443 17.16 4.50 10.33
C ASN A 443 18.37 4.85 11.18
N GLY A 444 18.24 4.71 12.52
CA GLY A 444 19.42 4.58 13.37
C GLY A 444 19.83 3.11 13.49
N ILE A 445 20.99 2.83 14.06
CA ILE A 445 21.30 1.47 14.52
C ILE A 445 20.23 1.12 15.55
N VAL A 446 19.29 0.27 15.15
CA VAL A 446 18.26 -0.21 16.07
C VAL A 446 18.95 -1.21 16.98
N GLU A 447 19.12 -0.85 18.23
CA GLU A 447 19.52 -1.83 19.25
C GLU A 447 18.48 -2.95 19.26
N PHE A 448 18.96 -4.18 19.26
CA PHE A 448 18.10 -5.34 19.46
C PHE A 448 17.62 -5.32 20.92
N ARG A 449 16.43 -4.75 21.12
CA ARG A 449 15.81 -4.67 22.45
C ARG A 449 15.41 -6.04 22.94
N ASN A 450 15.38 -6.22 24.25
CA ASN A 450 14.79 -7.41 24.85
C ASN A 450 13.30 -7.45 24.52
N VAL A 451 12.91 -8.35 23.62
CA VAL A 451 11.52 -8.50 23.16
C VAL A 451 10.60 -9.10 24.22
N PHE A 452 11.17 -9.59 25.33
CA PHE A 452 10.43 -10.16 26.46
C PHE A 452 10.22 -9.14 27.60
N GLU A 453 10.78 -7.94 27.48
CA GLU A 453 10.52 -6.81 28.39
C GLU A 453 9.43 -5.92 27.79
N GLY A 454 8.43 -5.55 28.56
CA GLY A 454 7.33 -4.68 28.14
C GLY A 454 6.01 -5.11 28.77
N SER A 455 4.92 -4.63 28.18
CA SER A 455 3.57 -5.02 28.60
C SER A 455 3.26 -6.44 28.14
N ASP A 456 2.76 -7.30 29.02
CA ASP A 456 2.23 -8.63 28.67
C ASP A 456 0.95 -8.54 27.81
N ARG A 457 0.43 -7.34 27.61
CA ARG A 457 -0.81 -7.12 26.89
C ARG A 457 -0.55 -6.85 25.41
N PRO A 458 -1.14 -7.66 24.49
CA PRO A 458 -1.04 -7.41 23.06
C PRO A 458 -1.55 -6.01 22.68
N ILE A 459 -0.84 -5.32 21.78
CA ILE A 459 -1.24 -4.00 21.29
C ILE A 459 -2.61 -4.04 20.62
N GLU A 460 -2.94 -5.11 19.93
CA GLU A 460 -4.22 -5.30 19.26
C GLU A 460 -5.42 -5.28 20.23
N ASP A 461 -5.22 -5.71 21.48
CA ASP A 461 -6.29 -5.71 22.47
C ASP A 461 -6.56 -4.31 23.02
N ILE A 462 -5.50 -3.49 23.16
CA ILE A 462 -5.64 -2.06 23.48
C ILE A 462 -6.44 -1.37 22.38
N TYR A 463 -6.08 -1.61 21.12
CA TYR A 463 -6.75 -0.99 19.98
C TYR A 463 -8.18 -1.50 19.75
N LYS A 464 -8.52 -2.75 20.13
CA LYS A 464 -9.90 -3.23 20.13
C LYS A 464 -10.76 -2.48 21.16
N GLU A 465 -10.25 -2.25 22.36
CA GLU A 465 -10.98 -1.50 23.41
C GLU A 465 -11.17 -0.03 23.00
N LEU A 466 -10.13 0.60 22.44
CA LEU A 466 -10.24 1.93 21.85
C LEU A 466 -11.26 1.95 20.71
N GLY A 467 -11.35 0.87 19.94
CA GLY A 467 -12.34 0.72 18.87
C GLY A 467 -13.78 0.72 19.38
N GLU A 468 -14.06 0.05 20.51
CA GLU A 468 -15.38 0.09 21.14
C GLU A 468 -15.72 1.50 21.65
N GLN A 469 -14.76 2.23 22.22
CA GLN A 469 -14.95 3.63 22.58
C GLN A 469 -15.22 4.52 21.34
N LEU A 470 -14.42 4.36 20.27
CA LEU A 470 -14.61 5.09 19.02
C LEU A 470 -15.98 4.83 18.39
N PHE A 471 -16.50 3.60 18.53
CA PHE A 471 -17.80 3.25 18.01
C PHE A 471 -18.94 4.05 18.65
N VAL A 472 -18.80 4.42 19.92
CA VAL A 472 -19.77 5.32 20.61
C VAL A 472 -19.80 6.69 19.91
N LEU A 473 -18.62 7.26 19.58
CA LEU A 473 -18.52 8.52 18.84
C LEU A 473 -19.14 8.38 17.43
N TYR A 474 -18.82 7.29 16.74
CA TYR A 474 -19.37 7.00 15.42
C TYR A 474 -20.91 6.97 15.45
N GLN A 475 -21.51 6.23 16.40
CA GLN A 475 -22.97 6.14 16.53
C GLN A 475 -23.60 7.50 16.83
N ALA A 476 -23.05 8.24 17.80
CA ALA A 476 -23.56 9.54 18.18
C ALA A 476 -23.54 10.55 17.00
N LEU A 477 -22.49 10.49 16.16
CA LEU A 477 -22.41 11.29 14.95
C LEU A 477 -23.34 10.78 13.85
N GLN A 478 -23.59 9.49 13.73
CA GLN A 478 -24.55 8.93 12.77
C GLN A 478 -25.98 9.40 13.06
N GLU A 479 -26.37 9.51 14.32
CA GLU A 479 -27.67 10.03 14.75
C GLU A 479 -27.82 11.53 14.39
N ARG A 480 -26.70 12.25 14.24
CA ARG A 480 -26.64 13.69 13.94
C ARG A 480 -26.63 14.01 12.43
N VAL A 481 -26.83 13.05 11.54
CA VAL A 481 -26.82 13.31 10.07
C VAL A 481 -27.87 14.34 9.65
N ALA A 482 -29.03 14.37 10.29
CA ALA A 482 -30.09 15.36 10.05
C ALA A 482 -29.76 16.76 10.64
N HIS A 483 -28.97 16.81 11.70
CA HIS A 483 -28.58 18.01 12.43
C HIS A 483 -27.06 18.03 12.63
N PRO A 484 -26.28 18.25 11.55
CA PRO A 484 -24.83 18.13 11.59
C PRO A 484 -24.18 19.20 12.47
N ILE A 485 -23.04 18.84 13.05
CA ILE A 485 -22.26 19.66 13.97
C ILE A 485 -21.12 20.31 13.23
N GLN A 486 -21.02 21.63 13.32
CA GLN A 486 -19.92 22.37 12.73
C GLN A 486 -18.76 22.49 13.72
N PHE A 487 -17.59 21.99 13.35
CA PHE A 487 -16.36 22.29 14.07
C PHE A 487 -15.94 23.74 13.84
N VAL A 488 -15.53 24.45 14.90
CA VAL A 488 -15.13 25.85 14.83
C VAL A 488 -13.91 26.16 15.69
N LEU A 489 -13.01 26.98 15.15
CA LEU A 489 -11.91 27.62 15.90
C LEU A 489 -12.38 28.93 16.51
N SER A 490 -11.91 29.24 17.71
CA SER A 490 -12.07 30.58 18.31
C SER A 490 -11.35 31.65 17.47
N LYS A 491 -11.70 32.91 17.65
CA LYS A 491 -11.03 34.01 16.94
C LYS A 491 -9.56 34.13 17.27
N ALA A 492 -9.14 33.78 18.50
CA ALA A 492 -7.75 33.73 18.92
C ALA A 492 -6.99 32.64 18.18
N GLN A 493 -7.54 31.42 18.15
CA GLN A 493 -6.97 30.29 17.42
C GLN A 493 -6.86 30.56 15.91
N GLN A 494 -7.89 31.20 15.30
CA GLN A 494 -7.83 31.61 13.89
C GLN A 494 -6.69 32.60 13.62
N ALA A 495 -6.47 33.57 14.51
CA ALA A 495 -5.39 34.54 14.37
C ALA A 495 -4.02 33.90 14.52
N GLU A 496 -3.86 32.97 15.46
CA GLU A 496 -2.64 32.21 15.68
C GLU A 496 -2.35 31.28 14.52
N PHE A 497 -3.35 30.54 14.03
CA PHE A 497 -3.26 29.72 12.83
C PHE A 497 -2.72 30.52 11.63
N MET A 498 -3.33 31.66 11.35
CA MET A 498 -2.90 32.51 10.24
C MET A 498 -1.49 33.04 10.43
N LYS A 499 -1.08 33.38 11.67
CA LYS A 499 0.28 33.82 11.98
C LYS A 499 1.30 32.70 11.76
N ALA A 500 1.02 31.49 12.24
CA ALA A 500 1.90 30.33 12.13
C ALA A 500 2.11 29.94 10.65
N PHE A 501 1.05 29.82 9.86
CA PHE A 501 1.17 29.43 8.47
C PHE A 501 1.72 30.53 7.54
N LYS A 502 1.48 31.80 7.84
CA LYS A 502 2.17 32.91 7.15
C LYS A 502 3.68 32.87 7.38
N LYS A 503 4.11 32.61 8.62
CA LYS A 503 5.51 32.44 8.97
C LYS A 503 6.11 31.25 8.23
N MET A 504 5.49 30.08 8.33
CA MET A 504 5.93 28.84 7.69
C MET A 504 6.03 29.01 6.16
N LEU A 505 5.03 29.63 5.53
CA LEU A 505 5.06 29.90 4.10
C LEU A 505 6.22 30.79 3.71
N LYS A 506 6.44 31.89 4.44
CA LYS A 506 7.51 32.84 4.15
C LYS A 506 8.88 32.16 4.24
N GLU A 507 9.16 31.45 5.33
CA GLU A 507 10.43 30.77 5.58
C GLU A 507 10.77 29.75 4.48
N HIS A 508 9.80 28.95 4.04
CA HIS A 508 10.03 27.94 3.02
C HIS A 508 9.98 28.51 1.60
N TYR A 509 9.19 29.56 1.35
CA TYR A 509 9.16 30.21 0.06
C TYR A 509 10.49 30.87 -0.29
N GLU A 510 11.16 31.51 0.71
CA GLU A 510 12.48 32.11 0.53
C GLU A 510 13.56 31.07 0.13
N LEU A 511 13.37 29.80 0.53
CA LEU A 511 14.32 28.73 0.24
C LEU A 511 13.99 27.97 -1.06
N PHE A 512 12.71 27.77 -1.37
CA PHE A 512 12.26 26.81 -2.39
C PHE A 512 11.39 27.43 -3.50
N GLY A 513 11.05 28.69 -3.41
CA GLY A 513 10.22 29.39 -4.41
C GLY A 513 8.77 28.90 -4.50
N ASP A 514 8.16 29.07 -5.69
CA ASP A 514 6.72 28.82 -5.90
C ASP A 514 6.28 27.37 -5.65
N GLY A 515 7.14 26.40 -5.91
CA GLY A 515 6.78 25.00 -5.87
C GLY A 515 6.35 24.48 -4.50
N ILE A 516 6.91 25.05 -3.42
CA ILE A 516 6.60 24.64 -2.03
C ILE A 516 5.25 25.16 -1.53
N GLN A 517 4.71 26.24 -2.12
CA GLN A 517 3.50 26.89 -1.64
C GLN A 517 2.32 25.90 -1.54
N GLY A 518 2.16 25.07 -2.58
CA GLY A 518 1.09 24.08 -2.62
C GLY A 518 1.15 23.07 -1.47
N PHE A 519 2.35 22.72 -1.01
CA PHE A 519 2.54 21.84 0.16
C PHE A 519 2.15 22.55 1.45
N ILE A 520 2.61 23.79 1.66
CA ILE A 520 2.30 24.56 2.89
C ILE A 520 0.79 24.83 3.02
N PHE A 521 0.10 25.23 1.93
CA PHE A 521 -1.34 25.42 1.97
C PHE A 521 -2.11 24.14 2.31
N ARG A 522 -1.64 22.99 1.87
CA ARG A 522 -2.28 21.71 2.19
C ARG A 522 -1.96 21.25 3.61
N LEU A 523 -0.73 21.46 4.08
CA LEU A 523 -0.40 21.23 5.49
C LEU A 523 -1.27 22.08 6.43
N ALA A 524 -1.64 23.30 6.04
CA ALA A 524 -2.61 24.10 6.79
C ALA A 524 -3.99 23.45 6.86
N LEU A 525 -4.48 22.92 5.73
CA LEU A 525 -5.73 22.17 5.70
C LEU A 525 -5.67 20.91 6.56
N GLU A 526 -4.56 20.16 6.49
CA GLU A 526 -4.36 18.95 7.29
C GLU A 526 -4.24 19.26 8.78
N CYS A 527 -3.59 20.37 9.17
CA CYS A 527 -3.60 20.86 10.54
C CYS A 527 -5.03 21.05 11.06
N TYR A 528 -5.85 21.72 10.26
CA TYR A 528 -7.25 21.98 10.61
C TYR A 528 -8.04 20.68 10.76
N ARG A 529 -7.83 19.69 9.88
CA ARG A 529 -8.47 18.36 9.93
C ARG A 529 -8.03 17.53 11.14
N ILE A 530 -6.73 17.54 11.47
CA ILE A 530 -6.19 16.90 12.68
C ILE A 530 -6.85 17.50 13.92
N THR A 531 -6.98 18.84 13.97
CA THR A 531 -7.65 19.51 15.09
C THR A 531 -9.11 19.07 15.24
N MET A 532 -9.84 18.90 14.12
CA MET A 532 -11.21 18.36 14.16
C MET A 532 -11.28 16.96 14.79
N VAL A 533 -10.36 16.07 14.41
CA VAL A 533 -10.30 14.70 14.96
C VAL A 533 -9.97 14.73 16.45
N LEU A 534 -8.94 15.48 16.85
CA LEU A 534 -8.51 15.58 18.25
C LEU A 534 -9.63 16.11 19.15
N THR A 535 -10.32 17.19 18.73
CA THR A 535 -11.41 17.75 19.51
C THR A 535 -12.60 16.78 19.64
N ALA A 536 -12.90 16.01 18.58
CA ALA A 536 -13.92 14.97 18.66
C ALA A 536 -13.52 13.84 19.64
N LEU A 537 -12.25 13.45 19.65
CA LEU A 537 -11.72 12.44 20.57
C LEU A 537 -11.68 12.97 22.03
N ARG A 538 -11.37 14.26 22.23
CA ARG A 538 -11.45 14.89 23.56
C ARG A 538 -12.87 14.87 24.08
N ARG A 539 -13.82 15.27 23.24
CA ARG A 539 -15.25 15.21 23.58
C ARG A 539 -15.67 13.79 23.96
N LEU A 540 -15.24 12.80 23.19
CA LEU A 540 -15.48 11.38 23.49
C LEU A 540 -14.92 11.02 24.88
N SER A 541 -13.66 11.34 25.15
CA SER A 541 -12.99 11.02 26.42
C SER A 541 -13.70 11.63 27.62
N GLU A 542 -13.98 12.93 27.56
CA GLU A 542 -14.65 13.67 28.63
C GLU A 542 -16.06 13.15 28.92
N ARG A 543 -16.83 12.81 27.87
CA ARG A 543 -18.19 12.34 28.04
C ARG A 543 -18.27 10.86 28.47
N LEU A 544 -17.30 10.03 28.10
CA LEU A 544 -17.20 8.67 28.63
C LEU A 544 -16.89 8.68 30.14
N GLU A 545 -16.08 9.62 30.63
CA GLU A 545 -15.78 9.77 32.06
C GLU A 545 -17.00 10.27 32.85
N THR A 546 -17.77 11.20 32.31
CA THR A 546 -18.94 11.75 33.00
C THR A 546 -20.21 10.94 32.81
N GLY A 547 -20.25 10.07 31.80
CA GLY A 547 -21.47 9.31 31.44
C GLY A 547 -22.57 10.16 30.79
N GLU A 548 -22.24 11.38 30.35
CA GLU A 548 -23.18 12.29 29.69
C GLU A 548 -23.26 12.00 28.17
N CYS A 549 -24.34 12.52 27.53
CA CYS A 549 -24.46 12.45 26.07
C CYS A 549 -23.31 13.14 25.39
N LEU A 550 -22.79 12.55 24.30
CA LEU A 550 -21.68 13.10 23.53
C LEU A 550 -22.01 14.48 22.94
N PHE A 551 -23.21 14.64 22.43
CA PHE A 551 -23.70 15.87 21.82
C PHE A 551 -25.13 16.14 22.25
N ASP A 552 -25.41 17.36 22.73
CA ASP A 552 -26.74 17.76 23.08
C ASP A 552 -27.62 17.92 21.82
N GLU A 553 -28.93 17.68 21.93
CA GLU A 553 -29.86 17.73 20.79
C GLU A 553 -29.79 19.04 19.98
N ASN A 554 -29.59 20.15 20.66
CA ASN A 554 -29.54 21.48 20.06
C ASN A 554 -28.11 21.98 19.78
N GLU A 555 -27.09 21.17 20.06
CA GLU A 555 -25.70 21.55 19.82
C GLU A 555 -25.43 21.62 18.33
N GLN A 556 -25.03 22.79 17.83
CA GLN A 556 -24.74 23.03 16.42
C GLN A 556 -23.25 23.18 16.14
N ALA A 557 -22.44 23.45 17.18
CA ALA A 557 -21.01 23.71 17.03
C ALA A 557 -20.20 22.93 18.04
N LEU A 558 -19.15 22.27 17.54
CA LEU A 558 -18.05 21.68 18.33
C LEU A 558 -16.91 22.70 18.36
N CYS A 559 -16.74 23.38 19.51
CA CYS A 559 -15.65 24.33 19.68
C CYS A 559 -14.33 23.63 19.95
N CYS A 560 -13.27 24.10 19.29
CA CYS A 560 -11.92 23.59 19.46
C CYS A 560 -11.38 23.90 20.87
N ASP A 561 -10.81 22.88 21.52
CA ASP A 561 -10.00 23.06 22.74
C ASP A 561 -8.61 23.61 22.34
N ASP A 562 -8.06 24.54 23.16
CA ASP A 562 -6.75 25.15 22.88
C ASP A 562 -5.63 24.10 22.88
N ARG A 563 -5.73 23.04 23.71
CA ARG A 563 -4.77 21.94 23.74
C ARG A 563 -4.75 21.21 22.39
N ASP A 564 -5.93 20.89 21.84
CA ASP A 564 -6.04 20.18 20.54
C ASP A 564 -5.49 21.01 19.38
N PHE A 565 -5.74 22.33 19.43
CA PHE A 565 -5.18 23.27 18.47
C PHE A 565 -3.64 23.27 18.50
N HIS A 566 -3.04 23.38 19.69
CA HIS A 566 -1.59 23.40 19.84
C HIS A 566 -0.94 22.06 19.53
N ILE A 567 -1.60 20.93 19.87
CA ILE A 567 -1.16 19.59 19.47
C ILE A 567 -1.09 19.50 17.93
N ALA A 568 -2.17 19.86 17.23
CA ALA A 568 -2.20 19.78 15.78
C ALA A 568 -1.15 20.68 15.12
N LEU A 569 -0.95 21.89 15.65
CA LEU A 569 0.07 22.81 15.17
C LEU A 569 1.48 22.23 15.36
N THR A 570 1.77 21.67 16.54
CA THR A 570 3.06 21.01 16.83
C THR A 570 3.32 19.81 15.93
N ILE A 571 2.30 18.98 15.67
CA ILE A 571 2.37 17.90 14.70
C ILE A 571 2.81 18.44 13.33
N ILE A 572 2.16 19.46 12.83
CA ILE A 572 2.46 20.02 11.50
C ILE A 572 3.82 20.72 11.47
N GLU A 573 4.24 21.40 12.51
CA GLU A 573 5.59 21.97 12.62
C GLU A 573 6.70 20.89 12.55
N CYS A 574 6.39 19.69 12.97
CA CYS A 574 7.26 18.53 12.74
C CYS A 574 7.16 18.03 11.30
N LEU A 575 5.94 17.77 10.82
CA LEU A 575 5.71 17.16 9.50
C LEU A 575 6.13 18.06 8.33
N VAL A 576 6.13 19.39 8.49
CA VAL A 576 6.65 20.29 7.45
C VAL A 576 8.11 19.99 7.12
N LYS A 577 8.92 19.61 8.10
CA LYS A 577 10.34 19.28 7.89
C LYS A 577 10.49 17.99 7.10
N HIS A 578 9.68 16.98 7.39
CA HIS A 578 9.61 15.75 6.59
C HIS A 578 9.14 16.04 5.15
N THR A 579 8.13 16.90 5.00
CA THR A 579 7.58 17.30 3.70
C THR A 579 8.60 18.08 2.86
N VAL A 580 9.32 19.03 3.48
CA VAL A 580 10.37 19.82 2.82
C VAL A 580 11.46 18.90 2.31
N ARG A 581 11.86 17.91 3.10
CA ARG A 581 12.88 16.95 2.67
C ARG A 581 12.43 16.13 1.45
N ILE A 582 11.20 15.65 1.44
CA ILE A 582 10.61 15.01 0.28
C ILE A 582 10.64 15.97 -0.92
N TYR A 583 10.25 17.24 -0.70
CA TYR A 583 10.28 18.25 -1.75
C TYR A 583 11.68 18.47 -2.31
N GLU A 584 12.71 18.62 -1.47
CA GLU A 584 14.11 18.77 -1.88
C GLU A 584 14.58 17.61 -2.75
N VAL A 585 14.38 16.39 -2.29
CA VAL A 585 14.84 15.17 -2.97
C VAL A 585 14.17 15.00 -4.34
N PHE A 586 12.87 15.30 -4.42
CA PHE A 586 12.10 15.07 -5.65
C PHE A 586 12.04 16.27 -6.59
N SER A 587 12.23 17.52 -6.11
CA SER A 587 12.33 18.70 -6.96
C SER A 587 13.65 18.77 -7.73
N GLN A 588 14.75 18.34 -7.13
CA GLN A 588 16.05 18.25 -7.82
C GLN A 588 16.03 17.29 -9.01
N LYS A 589 15.17 16.26 -9.00
CA LYS A 589 14.95 15.40 -10.18
C LYS A 589 14.29 16.11 -11.36
N GLN A 590 13.65 17.25 -11.16
CA GLN A 590 13.02 18.00 -12.26
C GLN A 590 14.04 18.66 -13.17
N GLU A 591 15.29 18.89 -12.72
CA GLU A 591 16.33 19.60 -13.46
C GLU A 591 17.09 18.71 -14.45
N ASN A 592 16.93 17.37 -14.40
CA ASN A 592 17.57 16.48 -15.36
C ASN A 592 16.58 15.83 -16.33
N PRO A 593 16.28 16.47 -17.45
CA PRO A 593 15.31 15.98 -18.43
C PRO A 593 15.69 14.64 -19.09
N PHE A 594 16.93 14.16 -18.91
CA PHE A 594 17.44 12.94 -19.54
C PHE A 594 17.14 11.64 -18.74
N GLN A 595 16.58 11.71 -17.54
CA GLN A 595 16.25 10.53 -16.74
C GLN A 595 14.99 9.77 -17.21
N LYS A 596 14.23 10.31 -18.16
CA LYS A 596 12.91 9.79 -18.58
C LYS A 596 12.89 8.79 -19.74
N SER A 597 14.01 8.38 -20.31
CA SER A 597 14.01 7.51 -21.49
C SER A 597 14.75 6.20 -21.28
N ASP A 598 14.34 5.17 -22.05
CA ASP A 598 14.96 3.84 -22.10
C ASP A 598 16.48 3.91 -21.99
N LYS A 599 17.04 3.24 -20.97
CA LYS A 599 18.43 3.33 -20.48
C LYS A 599 19.52 3.24 -21.57
N LYS A 600 19.25 2.58 -22.67
CA LYS A 600 20.27 2.35 -23.73
C LYS A 600 20.57 3.58 -24.61
N ASN A 601 19.65 4.53 -24.72
CA ASN A 601 19.77 5.69 -25.59
C ASN A 601 19.88 7.02 -24.83
N ALA A 602 19.43 7.07 -23.56
CA ALA A 602 19.40 8.31 -22.76
C ALA A 602 20.78 8.91 -22.55
N GLU A 603 21.78 8.09 -22.29
CA GLU A 603 23.17 8.52 -22.11
C GLU A 603 23.76 9.08 -23.40
N GLN A 604 23.49 8.45 -24.53
CA GLN A 604 23.93 8.97 -25.83
C GLN A 604 23.25 10.29 -26.20
N ILE A 605 21.97 10.47 -25.88
CA ILE A 605 21.22 11.70 -26.08
C ILE A 605 21.75 12.80 -25.16
N LYS A 606 22.02 12.48 -23.88
CA LYS A 606 22.65 13.40 -22.93
C LYS A 606 24.03 13.84 -23.42
N ASN A 607 24.90 12.91 -23.83
CA ASN A 607 26.21 13.19 -24.31
C ASN A 607 26.17 14.06 -25.57
N LEU A 608 25.25 13.81 -26.49
CA LEU A 608 25.04 14.66 -27.66
C LEU A 608 24.60 16.07 -27.22
N TYR A 609 23.61 16.20 -26.35
CA TYR A 609 23.15 17.51 -25.87
C TYR A 609 24.25 18.32 -25.20
N MET A 610 25.05 17.68 -24.34
CA MET A 610 26.17 18.36 -23.66
C MET A 610 27.23 18.87 -24.65
N ALA A 611 27.46 18.14 -25.73
CA ALA A 611 28.44 18.52 -26.77
C ALA A 611 27.94 19.60 -27.74
N LEU A 612 26.62 19.86 -27.78
CA LEU A 612 26.05 20.93 -28.61
C LEU A 612 26.40 22.33 -28.07
N PRO A 613 26.50 23.39 -28.93
CA PRO A 613 26.81 24.74 -28.49
C PRO A 613 25.82 25.29 -27.45
N ASN A 614 26.33 25.99 -26.42
CA ASN A 614 25.49 26.44 -25.30
C ASN A 614 24.73 27.75 -25.56
N GLU A 615 25.26 28.70 -26.27
CA GLU A 615 24.65 30.05 -26.42
C GLU A 615 24.42 30.46 -27.85
N GLN A 616 24.69 29.59 -28.81
CA GLN A 616 24.62 29.89 -30.22
C GLN A 616 23.54 29.06 -30.90
N VAL A 617 22.94 29.67 -31.92
CA VAL A 617 22.06 28.97 -32.85
C VAL A 617 22.94 28.10 -33.78
N PHE A 618 22.63 26.80 -33.87
CA PHE A 618 23.37 25.85 -34.69
C PHE A 618 22.47 25.12 -35.69
N LYS A 619 23.05 24.65 -36.78
CA LYS A 619 22.31 23.93 -37.83
C LYS A 619 22.36 22.41 -37.64
N THR A 620 21.44 21.70 -38.28
CA THR A 620 21.44 20.24 -38.29
C THR A 620 22.79 19.63 -38.72
N ALA A 621 23.47 20.23 -39.69
CA ALA A 621 24.76 19.75 -40.17
C ALA A 621 25.84 19.77 -39.07
N GLU A 622 25.93 20.88 -38.34
CA GLU A 622 26.87 21.06 -37.22
C GLU A 622 26.59 20.05 -36.10
N ALA A 623 25.31 19.85 -35.76
CA ALA A 623 24.92 18.85 -34.76
C ALA A 623 25.24 17.41 -35.19
N VAL A 624 25.14 17.11 -36.49
CA VAL A 624 25.52 15.81 -37.06
C VAL A 624 27.03 15.61 -37.01
N GLU A 625 27.84 16.64 -37.31
CA GLU A 625 29.31 16.56 -37.18
C GLU A 625 29.72 16.27 -35.72
N ILE A 626 29.09 16.96 -34.76
CA ILE A 626 29.32 16.70 -33.32
C ILE A 626 28.94 15.28 -32.96
N ALA A 627 27.78 14.81 -33.45
CA ALA A 627 27.29 13.45 -33.20
C ALA A 627 28.24 12.37 -33.79
N GLN A 628 28.83 12.63 -34.97
CA GLN A 628 29.81 11.71 -35.59
C GLN A 628 31.08 11.58 -34.74
N ARG A 629 31.54 12.66 -34.11
CA ARG A 629 32.68 12.64 -33.16
C ARG A 629 32.36 11.77 -31.92
N LEU A 630 31.09 11.70 -31.55
CA LEU A 630 30.59 10.85 -30.46
C LEU A 630 30.20 9.45 -30.95
N GLN A 631 30.57 9.04 -32.15
CA GLN A 631 30.25 7.75 -32.77
C GLN A 631 28.75 7.51 -32.94
N ILE A 632 27.93 8.55 -33.01
CA ILE A 632 26.49 8.47 -33.23
C ILE A 632 26.18 8.59 -34.72
N PRO A 633 25.56 7.61 -35.38
CA PRO A 633 25.20 7.66 -36.78
C PRO A 633 24.26 8.82 -37.10
N GLU A 634 24.41 9.45 -38.27
CA GLU A 634 23.64 10.64 -38.73
C GLU A 634 22.13 10.47 -38.58
N ARG A 635 21.58 9.30 -38.98
CA ARG A 635 20.16 9.02 -38.85
C ARG A 635 19.70 9.02 -37.37
N THR A 636 20.54 8.51 -36.49
CA THR A 636 20.29 8.47 -35.03
C THR A 636 20.41 9.88 -34.44
N ALA A 637 21.41 10.67 -34.82
CA ALA A 637 21.58 12.05 -34.40
C ALA A 637 20.36 12.92 -34.75
N LYS A 638 19.86 12.82 -36.00
CA LYS A 638 18.63 13.52 -36.41
C LYS A 638 17.40 13.10 -35.61
N ARG A 639 17.32 11.83 -35.21
CA ARG A 639 16.27 11.34 -34.30
C ARG A 639 16.43 11.94 -32.90
N TYR A 640 17.64 11.97 -32.36
CA TYR A 640 17.94 12.53 -31.06
C TYR A 640 17.66 14.04 -30.99
N LEU A 641 17.99 14.81 -32.03
CA LEU A 641 17.61 16.22 -32.11
C LEU A 641 16.09 16.42 -32.04
N LYS A 642 15.31 15.59 -32.72
CA LYS A 642 13.84 15.64 -32.63
C LYS A 642 13.36 15.32 -31.22
N GLN A 643 13.96 14.35 -30.55
CA GLN A 643 13.64 14.01 -29.16
C GLN A 643 14.03 15.14 -28.21
N LEU A 644 15.19 15.75 -28.35
CA LEU A 644 15.63 16.90 -27.56
C LEU A 644 14.68 18.10 -27.68
N VAL A 645 14.04 18.30 -28.83
CA VAL A 645 13.02 19.34 -29.03
C VAL A 645 11.66 18.92 -28.47
N LYS A 646 11.16 17.72 -28.81
CA LYS A 646 9.77 17.32 -28.54
C LYS A 646 9.59 16.67 -27.16
N ASP A 647 10.50 15.74 -26.82
CA ASP A 647 10.35 14.87 -25.66
C ASP A 647 11.06 15.48 -24.45
N TYR A 648 12.28 15.93 -24.63
CA TYR A 648 13.09 16.53 -23.55
C TYR A 648 12.87 18.03 -23.38
N LYS A 649 12.42 18.74 -24.44
CA LYS A 649 12.15 20.19 -24.42
C LYS A 649 13.34 21.03 -23.92
N VAL A 650 14.56 20.60 -24.26
CA VAL A 650 15.81 21.26 -23.92
C VAL A 650 16.45 21.97 -25.13
N LEU A 651 15.90 21.76 -26.32
CA LEU A 651 16.23 22.49 -27.53
C LEU A 651 14.99 23.18 -28.08
N ASP A 652 15.14 24.45 -28.46
CA ASP A 652 14.20 25.19 -29.27
C ASP A 652 14.55 25.05 -30.76
N GLN A 653 13.54 25.01 -31.60
CA GLN A 653 13.71 24.97 -33.06
C GLN A 653 13.07 26.22 -33.70
N PRO A 654 13.81 27.40 -33.74
CA PRO A 654 13.28 28.64 -34.25
C PRO A 654 12.88 28.55 -35.74
N ARG A 655 13.60 27.73 -36.52
CA ARG A 655 13.33 27.43 -37.94
C ARG A 655 13.65 25.97 -38.23
N GLN A 656 13.08 25.43 -39.29
CA GLN A 656 13.39 24.06 -39.70
C GLN A 656 14.90 23.85 -39.92
N GLY A 657 15.48 22.90 -39.19
CA GLY A 657 16.90 22.54 -39.26
C GLY A 657 17.83 23.49 -38.51
N VAL A 658 17.31 24.40 -37.70
CA VAL A 658 18.05 25.33 -36.85
C VAL A 658 17.63 25.19 -35.42
N TYR A 659 18.57 25.04 -34.50
CA TYR A 659 18.32 24.74 -33.10
C TYR A 659 19.07 25.67 -32.17
N GLN A 660 18.57 25.83 -30.96
CA GLN A 660 19.19 26.58 -29.86
C GLN A 660 18.88 25.88 -28.54
N LYS A 661 19.82 25.85 -27.60
CA LYS A 661 19.54 25.38 -26.25
C LYS A 661 18.55 26.32 -25.56
N SER A 662 17.49 25.76 -25.00
CA SER A 662 16.44 26.51 -24.30
C SER A 662 16.89 26.89 -22.91
N GLY A 663 17.76 27.83 -22.67
CA GLY A 663 18.21 28.47 -21.41
C GLY A 663 17.97 27.79 -20.05
N LYS A 664 17.55 26.54 -20.04
CA LYS A 664 17.38 25.70 -18.81
C LYS A 664 18.74 25.09 -18.50
N GLU A 665 19.35 25.50 -17.41
CA GLU A 665 20.59 24.89 -16.91
C GLU A 665 20.33 23.38 -16.66
N VAL A 666 21.01 22.56 -17.42
CA VAL A 666 21.11 21.13 -17.21
C VAL A 666 22.46 20.90 -16.56
N GLN A 667 22.49 20.63 -15.26
CA GLN A 667 23.70 20.25 -14.55
C GLN A 667 24.29 18.95 -15.11
N ALA A 668 25.61 18.92 -15.22
CA ALA A 668 26.40 17.87 -15.85
C ALA A 668 26.30 16.49 -15.17
#